data_4d674ec5eb7b1426fdc1122783ed6557
#
_entry.id   4d674ec5eb7b1426fdc1122783ed6557
#
_cell.length_a   1.000
_cell.length_b   1.000
_cell.length_c   1.000
_cell.angle_alpha   90.00
_cell.angle_beta   90.00
_cell.angle_gamma   90.00
#
_symmetry.space_group_name_H-M   'P 1'
#
loop_
_entity.id
_entity.type
_entity.pdbx_description
1 polymer ?
#
loop_
_entity_poly.entity_id
_entity_poly.type
_entity_poly.pdbx_seq_one_letter_code
_entity_poly.pdbx_strand_id
1 'polypeptide(L)'
;MNMYHLRVFILGLWSAMLFALPAAYAGNNPNDGDFSNSLSGKVVDKLSHTPLPGATVYLPDLHVGAAADAQGNYAIKNLPKGKYAVEVHYVGYAAYTASVAITGATTQDFELSETLIEKNEIVITGVNLATSVKKTPTPISIIRRDYLDQSISTNIIDAIAKVPGVTQLSTGPAISKPFIRGLGYNRVVVVGDGIRQEGQQWGDEHGIEVDDYNVGRIEILKGPASLIYGSDALAGVVNIVPPATLPEGRIKGNVEANYQTNNGLMAYHADIAGNNNGFSWGAYVTQKQAHDYKNKYDNYVFNSRFNNTNFGADIGVNKQWGYSHLSFSSFNQHLGLVEGNRDSTGGFVKQVILDGNADKAPVTSHDDKSYSMMVPKQQINHQKIVWDNSLYLHNGGRFGLTLGYQLNQRREFGNVLEPNTPGLYLYLQTFNYGLKYYLPEMNGWQTTVGVNGMWQQNQNKGSDFLIPAYDLFDLGAFAVTSKTFNKLTLSGGLRFDNRSLNSKALFLDANGKPASGGDAKFDPFKRNFSNVSGSAGLSYEASDRVVLKLNVARGFRAPNIAELSANGVHEGTIKYEYGNQDLKPEVSSQIDAGIDFNTQHVSLTANVFYNHINNFIFSRKLFNDAGADSIPVNDNADGFAAFKYQQTNANLYGGELMLDIHPHPIDWLHFENTFSYVRGTAANGTDSTKYLPNIPASRWLSELKGKFKKIGKSPLKNAYVGVQMDLNFAQNDVFSAYRTETVTDGYTLLNAGLGTDFVNRKNKTLFSLHFAVNNLTDVAYQNHLSRLKYAPENLVTGRVGVYNVGRNFSVKLAIPIDFK
;
A
#
# COMPACT_ATOMS: atom_id res chain seq x y z
N MET A 1 -22.90 -13.21 -22.09
CA MET A 1 -23.49 -14.12 -21.08
C MET A 1 -24.29 -13.23 -20.12
N ASN A 2 -25.61 -13.42 -19.98
CA ASN A 2 -26.46 -12.56 -19.16
C ASN A 2 -26.03 -12.63 -17.67
N MET A 3 -26.03 -11.52 -16.99
CA MET A 3 -25.62 -11.38 -15.56
C MET A 3 -26.32 -12.39 -14.63
N TYR A 4 -27.52 -12.81 -14.96
CA TYR A 4 -28.26 -13.86 -14.25
C TYR A 4 -27.57 -15.23 -14.37
N HIS A 5 -27.10 -15.61 -15.54
CA HIS A 5 -26.37 -16.85 -15.75
C HIS A 5 -24.99 -16.87 -15.11
N LEU A 6 -24.32 -15.71 -15.03
CA LEU A 6 -23.05 -15.57 -14.31
C LEU A 6 -23.26 -15.71 -12.78
N ARG A 7 -24.31 -15.11 -12.24
CA ARG A 7 -24.67 -15.25 -10.81
C ARG A 7 -25.07 -16.68 -10.47
N VAL A 8 -25.85 -17.35 -11.30
CA VAL A 8 -26.24 -18.75 -11.13
C VAL A 8 -25.03 -19.68 -11.31
N PHE A 9 -24.13 -19.39 -12.25
CA PHE A 9 -22.91 -20.15 -12.45
C PHE A 9 -21.93 -19.99 -11.29
N ILE A 10 -21.73 -18.78 -10.78
CA ILE A 10 -20.90 -18.49 -9.61
C ILE A 10 -21.50 -19.14 -8.36
N LEU A 11 -22.80 -19.02 -8.10
CA LEU A 11 -23.49 -19.69 -6.98
C LEU A 11 -23.47 -21.21 -7.13
N GLY A 12 -23.61 -21.74 -8.35
CA GLY A 12 -23.49 -23.16 -8.64
C GLY A 12 -22.06 -23.69 -8.45
N LEU A 13 -21.04 -22.94 -8.84
CA LEU A 13 -19.64 -23.27 -8.53
C LEU A 13 -19.35 -23.18 -7.02
N TRP A 14 -19.90 -22.19 -6.31
CA TRP A 14 -19.80 -22.07 -4.86
C TRP A 14 -20.44 -23.27 -4.14
N SER A 15 -21.65 -23.67 -4.53
CA SER A 15 -22.31 -24.83 -3.94
C SER A 15 -21.61 -26.15 -4.30
N ALA A 16 -21.17 -26.33 -5.53
CA ALA A 16 -20.47 -27.53 -5.94
C ALA A 16 -19.07 -27.66 -5.30
N MET A 17 -18.32 -26.56 -5.12
CA MET A 17 -17.03 -26.58 -4.42
C MET A 17 -17.16 -26.75 -2.90
N LEU A 18 -18.18 -26.17 -2.26
CA LEU A 18 -18.44 -26.38 -0.83
C LEU A 18 -18.79 -27.84 -0.49
N PHE A 19 -19.38 -28.58 -1.41
CA PHE A 19 -19.76 -29.98 -1.22
C PHE A 19 -18.79 -31.00 -1.81
N ALA A 20 -17.98 -30.62 -2.81
CA ALA A 20 -17.08 -31.56 -3.48
C ALA A 20 -15.72 -31.72 -2.75
N LEU A 21 -15.21 -30.71 -2.05
CA LEU A 21 -13.92 -30.81 -1.35
C LEU A 21 -13.94 -31.75 -0.14
N PRO A 22 -14.98 -31.79 0.72
CA PRO A 22 -15.05 -32.80 1.77
C PRO A 22 -15.37 -34.22 1.27
N ALA A 23 -16.16 -34.37 0.21
CA ALA A 23 -16.58 -35.68 -0.29
C ALA A 23 -15.46 -36.43 -1.03
N ALA A 24 -14.53 -35.72 -1.68
CA ALA A 24 -13.39 -36.35 -2.36
C ALA A 24 -12.33 -36.91 -1.38
N TYR A 25 -12.37 -36.51 -0.10
CA TYR A 25 -11.44 -36.94 0.95
C TYR A 25 -12.05 -37.84 2.04
N ALA A 26 -13.35 -38.13 1.97
CA ALA A 26 -14.04 -39.00 2.90
C ALA A 26 -13.86 -40.50 2.60
N GLY A 27 -13.02 -40.87 1.66
CA GLY A 27 -12.58 -42.24 1.43
C GLY A 27 -11.58 -42.66 2.52
N ASN A 28 -12.07 -43.28 3.60
CA ASN A 28 -11.24 -43.95 4.57
C ASN A 28 -10.46 -45.09 3.93
N ASN A 29 -9.24 -44.84 3.54
CA ASN A 29 -8.26 -45.84 3.22
C ASN A 29 -7.30 -45.97 4.41
N PRO A 30 -7.32 -47.07 5.20
CA PRO A 30 -6.47 -47.25 6.37
C PRO A 30 -4.97 -47.35 6.08
N ASN A 31 -4.56 -47.21 4.79
CA ASN A 31 -3.19 -47.19 4.33
C ASN A 31 -2.73 -45.83 3.77
N ASP A 32 -3.44 -44.74 4.03
CA ASP A 32 -2.94 -43.40 3.70
C ASP A 32 -1.74 -43.11 4.57
N GLY A 33 -0.58 -43.13 3.93
CA GLY A 33 0.71 -42.89 4.55
C GLY A 33 0.74 -41.59 5.35
N ASP A 34 1.06 -41.80 6.57
CA ASP A 34 1.26 -40.90 7.69
C ASP A 34 1.76 -39.52 7.27
N PHE A 35 0.89 -38.48 7.28
CA PHE A 35 1.31 -37.07 7.33
C PHE A 35 1.84 -36.74 8.74
N SER A 36 2.65 -37.61 9.32
CA SER A 36 3.26 -37.46 10.63
C SER A 36 4.45 -36.50 10.61
N ASN A 37 4.61 -35.71 9.52
CA ASN A 37 5.70 -34.75 9.46
C ASN A 37 5.48 -33.64 10.48
N SER A 38 6.54 -33.32 11.16
CA SER A 38 6.54 -32.24 12.16
C SER A 38 7.86 -31.49 12.13
N LEU A 39 7.83 -30.26 12.60
CA LEU A 39 9.00 -29.47 12.89
C LEU A 39 9.03 -29.16 14.38
N SER A 40 10.08 -29.55 15.07
CA SER A 40 10.26 -29.33 16.51
C SER A 40 11.70 -28.91 16.80
N GLY A 41 11.97 -28.43 18.01
CA GLY A 41 13.29 -28.02 18.44
C GLY A 41 13.23 -27.00 19.56
N LYS A 42 14.34 -26.30 19.78
CA LYS A 42 14.45 -25.24 20.79
C LYS A 42 14.75 -23.89 20.16
N VAL A 43 14.27 -22.84 20.79
CA VAL A 43 14.66 -21.46 20.49
C VAL A 43 15.44 -20.92 21.69
N VAL A 44 16.71 -20.55 21.45
CA VAL A 44 17.62 -20.09 22.49
C VAL A 44 18.35 -18.80 22.10
N ASP A 45 18.86 -18.10 23.07
CA ASP A 45 19.80 -17.00 22.85
C ASP A 45 21.14 -17.54 22.34
N LYS A 46 21.69 -16.92 21.32
CA LYS A 46 22.91 -17.39 20.64
C LYS A 46 24.17 -17.31 21.49
N LEU A 47 24.28 -16.36 22.43
CA LEU A 47 25.45 -16.13 23.25
C LEU A 47 25.35 -16.86 24.58
N SER A 48 24.22 -16.76 25.24
CA SER A 48 24.02 -17.32 26.58
C SER A 48 23.43 -18.73 26.57
N HIS A 49 22.91 -19.19 25.40
CA HIS A 49 22.17 -20.46 25.23
C HIS A 49 20.95 -20.57 26.15
N THR A 50 20.47 -19.45 26.71
CA THR A 50 19.29 -19.43 27.55
C THR A 50 18.03 -19.61 26.70
N PRO A 51 17.04 -20.42 27.17
CA PRO A 51 15.78 -20.55 26.48
C PRO A 51 15.06 -19.22 26.28
N LEU A 52 14.36 -19.08 25.14
CA LEU A 52 13.55 -17.89 24.81
C LEU A 52 12.05 -18.23 24.84
N PRO A 53 11.42 -18.27 26.04
CA PRO A 53 10.01 -18.65 26.15
C PRO A 53 9.10 -17.63 25.47
N GLY A 54 8.16 -18.14 24.63
CA GLY A 54 7.25 -17.29 23.87
C GLY A 54 7.80 -16.85 22.52
N ALA A 55 9.04 -17.24 22.13
CA ALA A 55 9.52 -17.08 20.78
C ALA A 55 8.55 -17.78 19.81
N THR A 56 8.22 -17.13 18.71
CA THR A 56 7.29 -17.67 17.69
C THR A 56 8.08 -18.22 16.53
N VAL A 57 7.83 -19.49 16.20
CA VAL A 57 8.32 -20.15 14.98
C VAL A 57 7.15 -20.24 14.01
N TYR A 58 7.27 -19.67 12.82
CA TYR A 58 6.20 -19.49 11.85
C TYR A 58 6.63 -19.93 10.45
N LEU A 59 5.74 -20.59 9.73
CA LEU A 59 5.90 -20.99 8.33
C LEU A 59 4.95 -20.15 7.46
N PRO A 60 5.40 -19.09 6.81
CA PRO A 60 4.53 -18.15 6.07
C PRO A 60 3.76 -18.82 4.93
N ASP A 61 4.38 -19.75 4.20
CA ASP A 61 3.73 -20.46 3.09
C ASP A 61 2.58 -21.38 3.53
N LEU A 62 2.56 -21.77 4.79
CA LEU A 62 1.59 -22.72 5.35
C LEU A 62 0.60 -22.06 6.31
N HIS A 63 0.83 -20.79 6.66
CA HIS A 63 0.03 -20.05 7.66
C HIS A 63 -0.05 -20.76 9.02
N VAL A 64 1.02 -21.45 9.43
CA VAL A 64 1.09 -22.18 10.71
C VAL A 64 2.30 -21.79 11.53
N GLY A 65 2.18 -21.85 12.84
CA GLY A 65 3.28 -21.54 13.74
C GLY A 65 3.08 -22.13 15.14
N ALA A 66 4.15 -22.11 15.93
CA ALA A 66 4.13 -22.48 17.34
C ALA A 66 4.89 -21.43 18.17
N ALA A 67 4.47 -21.26 19.43
CA ALA A 67 5.20 -20.51 20.42
C ALA A 67 6.05 -21.46 21.27
N ALA A 68 7.28 -21.07 21.56
CA ALA A 68 8.17 -21.81 22.44
C ALA A 68 7.63 -21.81 23.89
N ASP A 69 7.76 -22.96 24.55
CA ASP A 69 7.39 -23.16 25.95
C ASP A 69 8.37 -22.50 26.94
N ALA A 70 8.19 -22.73 28.24
CA ALA A 70 9.05 -22.18 29.30
C ALA A 70 10.52 -22.67 29.20
N GLN A 71 10.77 -23.79 28.54
CA GLN A 71 12.09 -24.39 28.30
C GLN A 71 12.62 -24.04 26.90
N GLY A 72 11.92 -23.20 26.14
CA GLY A 72 12.25 -22.81 24.77
C GLY A 72 11.87 -23.84 23.71
N ASN A 73 11.22 -24.95 24.04
CA ASN A 73 10.87 -25.97 23.07
C ASN A 73 9.64 -25.54 22.27
N TYR A 74 9.64 -25.86 20.98
CA TYR A 74 8.49 -25.66 20.09
C TYR A 74 8.19 -26.93 19.30
N ALA A 75 6.94 -27.08 18.85
CA ALA A 75 6.53 -28.16 17.97
C ALA A 75 5.38 -27.72 17.07
N ILE A 76 5.53 -27.91 15.76
CA ILE A 76 4.51 -27.70 14.73
C ILE A 76 4.25 -29.07 14.10
N LYS A 77 3.03 -29.54 14.22
CA LYS A 77 2.61 -30.88 13.76
C LYS A 77 1.82 -30.79 12.47
N ASN A 78 1.60 -31.94 11.83
CA ASN A 78 0.75 -32.09 10.66
C ASN A 78 1.20 -31.23 9.46
N LEU A 79 2.51 -31.18 9.26
CA LEU A 79 3.09 -30.40 8.15
C LEU A 79 3.15 -31.26 6.87
N PRO A 80 2.93 -30.68 5.69
CA PRO A 80 3.20 -31.37 4.43
C PRO A 80 4.70 -31.53 4.22
N LYS A 81 5.10 -32.60 3.52
CA LYS A 81 6.49 -32.78 3.08
C LYS A 81 6.88 -31.69 2.11
N GLY A 82 8.05 -31.08 2.31
CA GLY A 82 8.51 -29.99 1.44
C GLY A 82 9.65 -29.21 2.07
N LYS A 83 10.10 -28.18 1.36
CA LYS A 83 11.09 -27.22 1.84
C LYS A 83 10.42 -25.86 2.02
N TYR A 84 10.43 -25.37 3.24
CA TYR A 84 9.71 -24.17 3.64
C TYR A 84 10.61 -23.13 4.26
N ALA A 85 10.29 -21.87 4.04
CA ALA A 85 10.86 -20.77 4.79
C ALA A 85 10.25 -20.77 6.21
N VAL A 86 11.12 -20.64 7.21
CA VAL A 86 10.74 -20.57 8.62
C VAL A 86 11.22 -19.22 9.16
N GLU A 87 10.31 -18.46 9.75
CA GLU A 87 10.59 -17.24 10.49
C GLU A 87 10.54 -17.51 11.98
N VAL A 88 11.55 -17.03 12.72
CA VAL A 88 11.57 -17.12 14.18
C VAL A 88 11.67 -15.70 14.74
N HIS A 89 10.69 -15.34 15.55
CA HIS A 89 10.59 -14.01 16.15
C HIS A 89 10.57 -14.08 17.67
N TYR A 90 11.33 -13.20 18.28
CA TYR A 90 11.26 -12.95 19.72
C TYR A 90 11.52 -11.47 19.99
N VAL A 91 10.76 -10.87 20.89
CA VAL A 91 10.89 -9.45 21.21
C VAL A 91 12.28 -9.12 21.74
N GLY A 92 12.96 -8.16 21.10
CA GLY A 92 14.34 -7.77 21.47
C GLY A 92 15.44 -8.58 20.78
N TYR A 93 15.07 -9.47 19.84
CA TYR A 93 16.00 -10.27 19.06
C TYR A 93 15.80 -10.02 17.56
N ALA A 94 16.85 -10.17 16.77
CA ALA A 94 16.71 -10.17 15.33
C ALA A 94 15.81 -11.32 14.89
N ALA A 95 14.92 -11.06 13.94
CA ALA A 95 14.21 -12.13 13.27
C ALA A 95 15.23 -13.10 12.62
N TYR A 96 15.06 -14.37 12.89
CA TYR A 96 15.87 -15.42 12.28
C TYR A 96 15.07 -16.11 11.18
N THR A 97 15.70 -16.32 10.04
CA THR A 97 15.05 -17.00 8.92
C THR A 97 15.91 -18.19 8.47
N ALA A 98 15.26 -19.30 8.25
CA ALA A 98 15.88 -20.50 7.72
C ALA A 98 15.01 -21.12 6.64
N SER A 99 15.64 -21.90 5.76
CA SER A 99 14.92 -22.79 4.85
C SER A 99 15.06 -24.21 5.37
N VAL A 100 13.97 -24.82 5.79
CA VAL A 100 13.94 -26.13 6.44
C VAL A 100 13.24 -27.15 5.55
N ALA A 101 13.90 -28.30 5.32
CA ALA A 101 13.32 -29.43 4.61
C ALA A 101 12.57 -30.32 5.60
N ILE A 102 11.27 -30.48 5.40
CA ILE A 102 10.42 -31.33 6.22
C ILE A 102 10.19 -32.66 5.48
N THR A 103 10.77 -33.74 6.00
CA THR A 103 10.73 -35.08 5.37
C THR A 103 10.25 -36.18 6.31
N GLY A 104 9.75 -35.79 7.49
CA GLY A 104 9.31 -36.66 8.58
C GLY A 104 9.25 -35.84 9.87
N ALA A 105 9.51 -36.46 11.01
CA ALA A 105 9.75 -35.78 12.27
C ALA A 105 11.10 -35.05 12.18
N THR A 106 11.07 -33.76 11.83
CA THR A 106 12.26 -32.93 11.63
C THR A 106 12.52 -32.13 12.90
N THR A 107 13.77 -32.18 13.37
CA THR A 107 14.22 -31.36 14.52
C THR A 107 15.14 -30.26 14.03
N GLN A 108 14.88 -29.03 14.43
CA GLN A 108 15.67 -27.85 14.10
C GLN A 108 15.69 -26.90 15.29
N ASP A 109 16.87 -26.67 15.84
CA ASP A 109 17.04 -25.64 16.86
C ASP A 109 17.34 -24.28 16.20
N PHE A 110 16.90 -23.22 16.86
CA PHE A 110 17.11 -21.84 16.41
C PHE A 110 17.82 -21.03 17.49
N GLU A 111 18.94 -20.44 17.08
CA GLU A 111 19.71 -19.54 17.92
C GLU A 111 19.46 -18.10 17.47
N LEU A 112 18.81 -17.31 18.30
CA LEU A 112 18.54 -15.91 18.03
C LEU A 112 19.67 -15.04 18.59
N SER A 113 20.12 -14.12 17.79
CA SER A 113 21.05 -13.08 18.23
C SER A 113 20.27 -11.91 18.81
N GLU A 114 20.69 -11.48 19.99
CA GLU A 114 20.28 -10.19 20.51
C GLU A 114 20.83 -9.09 19.62
N THR A 115 20.04 -8.57 18.73
CA THR A 115 20.38 -7.40 17.92
C THR A 115 19.14 -6.62 17.59
N LEU A 116 19.29 -5.32 17.47
CA LEU A 116 18.24 -4.42 17.05
C LEU A 116 18.20 -4.24 15.53
N ILE A 117 19.11 -4.90 14.81
CA ILE A 117 19.20 -4.87 13.34
C ILE A 117 18.69 -6.19 12.79
N GLU A 118 17.64 -6.10 12.03
CA GLU A 118 17.06 -7.26 11.38
C GLU A 118 17.65 -7.43 9.98
N LYS A 119 18.43 -8.50 9.83
CA LYS A 119 19.20 -8.77 8.60
C LYS A 119 18.60 -9.85 7.69
N ASN A 120 17.63 -10.60 8.21
CA ASN A 120 17.11 -11.81 7.54
C ASN A 120 15.59 -11.81 7.54
N GLU A 121 14.99 -10.92 6.75
CA GLU A 121 13.54 -10.89 6.59
C GLU A 121 13.09 -11.82 5.47
N ILE A 122 11.91 -12.42 5.64
CA ILE A 122 11.23 -13.20 4.61
C ILE A 122 10.27 -12.30 3.86
N VAL A 123 10.31 -12.41 2.53
CA VAL A 123 9.38 -11.77 1.62
C VAL A 123 8.47 -12.82 0.98
N ILE A 124 7.21 -12.46 0.80
CA ILE A 124 6.21 -13.25 0.06
C ILE A 124 5.75 -12.56 -1.22
N THR A 125 6.05 -11.27 -1.38
CA THR A 125 5.64 -10.46 -2.53
C THR A 125 6.55 -10.70 -3.73
N GLY A 126 5.95 -11.02 -4.86
CA GLY A 126 6.67 -11.16 -6.14
C GLY A 126 7.61 -12.36 -6.25
N VAL A 127 7.56 -13.30 -5.30
CA VAL A 127 8.39 -14.50 -5.25
C VAL A 127 7.56 -15.78 -5.40
N ASN A 128 8.20 -16.89 -5.77
CA ASN A 128 7.54 -18.19 -5.93
C ASN A 128 6.99 -18.73 -4.62
N LEU A 129 7.84 -18.73 -3.61
CA LEU A 129 7.61 -19.15 -2.24
C LEU A 129 8.23 -18.11 -1.33
N ALA A 130 7.78 -18.06 -0.08
CA ALA A 130 8.41 -17.21 0.94
C ALA A 130 9.92 -17.44 0.96
N THR A 131 10.70 -16.39 0.85
CA THR A 131 12.18 -16.47 0.75
C THR A 131 12.86 -15.30 1.45
N SER A 132 14.13 -15.44 1.78
CA SER A 132 14.91 -14.34 2.33
C SER A 132 15.10 -13.22 1.30
N VAL A 133 15.00 -11.96 1.73
CA VAL A 133 15.27 -10.76 0.91
C VAL A 133 16.66 -10.81 0.27
N LYS A 134 17.66 -11.44 0.93
CA LYS A 134 18.99 -11.61 0.37
C LYS A 134 18.99 -12.42 -0.93
N LYS A 135 18.08 -13.37 -1.09
CA LYS A 135 17.97 -14.24 -2.28
C LYS A 135 17.08 -13.63 -3.37
N THR A 136 16.50 -12.48 -3.13
CA THR A 136 15.62 -11.81 -4.09
C THR A 136 16.40 -10.74 -4.83
N PRO A 137 16.55 -10.83 -6.17
CA PRO A 137 17.31 -9.86 -6.95
C PRO A 137 16.60 -8.50 -7.07
N THR A 138 15.28 -8.50 -7.02
CA THR A 138 14.47 -7.28 -7.11
C THR A 138 14.56 -6.49 -5.80
N PRO A 139 14.70 -5.16 -5.83
CA PRO A 139 14.70 -4.34 -4.63
C PRO A 139 13.35 -4.42 -3.91
N ILE A 140 13.38 -4.85 -2.65
CA ILE A 140 12.21 -4.96 -1.78
C ILE A 140 12.51 -4.24 -0.47
N SER A 141 11.51 -3.52 0.04
CA SER A 141 11.53 -2.92 1.37
C SER A 141 10.40 -3.52 2.19
N ILE A 142 10.70 -3.89 3.43
CA ILE A 142 9.71 -4.42 4.38
C ILE A 142 9.54 -3.42 5.52
N ILE A 143 8.29 -3.10 5.83
CA ILE A 143 7.91 -2.21 6.93
C ILE A 143 7.09 -3.04 7.89
N ARG A 144 7.57 -3.14 9.11
CA ARG A 144 6.99 -3.98 10.15
C ARG A 144 6.03 -3.22 11.02
N ARG A 145 5.25 -3.95 11.77
CA ARG A 145 4.26 -3.41 12.69
C ARG A 145 4.90 -2.48 13.74
N ASP A 146 6.02 -2.84 14.34
CA ASP A 146 6.72 -2.03 15.33
C ASP A 146 7.17 -0.66 14.79
N TYR A 147 7.59 -0.59 13.53
CA TYR A 147 7.89 0.68 12.87
C TYR A 147 6.62 1.52 12.67
N LEU A 148 5.51 0.90 12.26
CA LEU A 148 4.21 1.58 12.10
C LEU A 148 3.71 2.14 13.44
N ASP A 149 3.91 1.41 14.54
CA ASP A 149 3.54 1.84 15.88
C ASP A 149 4.36 3.03 16.35
N GLN A 150 5.66 3.05 16.08
CA GLN A 150 6.57 4.13 16.46
C GLN A 150 6.38 5.38 15.58
N SER A 151 6.01 5.24 14.32
CA SER A 151 5.91 6.36 13.38
C SER A 151 4.73 7.30 13.66
N ILE A 152 3.68 6.82 14.29
CA ILE A 152 2.41 7.53 14.61
C ILE A 152 1.96 8.41 13.44
N SER A 153 1.79 7.80 12.27
CA SER A 153 1.40 8.49 11.04
C SER A 153 -0.11 8.74 10.98
N THR A 154 -0.53 9.73 10.21
CA THR A 154 -1.97 10.02 10.02
C THR A 154 -2.64 8.96 9.14
N ASN A 155 -1.92 8.43 8.17
CA ASN A 155 -2.34 7.34 7.30
C ASN A 155 -1.15 6.42 6.96
N ILE A 156 -1.43 5.28 6.38
CA ILE A 156 -0.41 4.26 6.08
C ILE A 156 0.63 4.74 5.05
N ILE A 157 0.25 5.61 4.11
CA ILE A 157 1.17 6.12 3.09
C ILE A 157 2.19 7.08 3.69
N ASP A 158 1.81 7.89 4.68
CA ASP A 158 2.77 8.73 5.42
C ASP A 158 3.88 7.89 6.06
N ALA A 159 3.53 6.71 6.59
CA ALA A 159 4.50 5.79 7.17
C ALA A 159 5.46 5.21 6.13
N ILE A 160 4.92 4.70 5.00
CA ILE A 160 5.72 4.07 3.96
C ILE A 160 6.53 5.07 3.13
N ALA A 161 6.10 6.32 3.06
CA ALA A 161 6.82 7.38 2.34
C ALA A 161 8.18 7.74 2.97
N LYS A 162 8.52 7.21 4.15
CA LYS A 162 9.84 7.34 4.76
C LYS A 162 10.86 6.33 4.22
N VAL A 163 10.42 5.33 3.47
CA VAL A 163 11.29 4.36 2.79
C VAL A 163 11.95 5.01 1.57
N PRO A 164 13.27 4.81 1.33
CA PRO A 164 13.93 5.35 0.14
C PRO A 164 13.21 4.98 -1.16
N GLY A 165 13.09 5.92 -2.08
CA GLY A 165 12.42 5.71 -3.37
C GLY A 165 10.89 5.61 -3.30
N VAL A 166 10.29 5.74 -2.11
CA VAL A 166 8.85 5.83 -1.94
C VAL A 166 8.47 7.23 -1.49
N THR A 167 7.48 7.81 -2.13
CA THR A 167 6.95 9.13 -1.80
C THR A 167 5.42 9.07 -1.84
N GLN A 168 4.78 10.17 -1.44
CA GLN A 168 3.31 10.25 -1.48
C GLN A 168 2.85 11.43 -2.34
N LEU A 169 1.82 11.21 -3.12
CA LEU A 169 0.98 12.27 -3.63
C LEU A 169 -0.15 12.47 -2.61
N SER A 170 -0.39 13.70 -2.19
CA SER A 170 -1.42 14.00 -1.18
C SER A 170 -2.32 15.16 -1.57
N THR A 171 -3.60 15.04 -1.17
CA THR A 171 -4.59 16.11 -1.24
C THR A 171 -5.16 16.31 0.17
N GLY A 172 -4.31 16.84 1.06
CA GLY A 172 -4.59 16.93 2.49
C GLY A 172 -4.24 15.65 3.27
N PRO A 173 -4.51 15.60 4.59
CA PRO A 173 -4.05 14.52 5.46
C PRO A 173 -4.82 13.20 5.29
N ALA A 174 -6.03 13.23 4.72
CA ALA A 174 -6.87 12.04 4.56
C ALA A 174 -6.66 11.31 3.24
N ILE A 175 -6.10 11.98 2.23
CA ILE A 175 -5.98 11.46 0.87
C ILE A 175 -4.51 11.33 0.50
N SER A 176 -4.06 10.09 0.35
CA SER A 176 -2.66 9.81 -0.04
C SER A 176 -2.57 8.62 -0.98
N LYS A 177 -1.64 8.70 -1.93
CA LYS A 177 -1.28 7.63 -2.87
C LYS A 177 0.21 7.37 -2.84
N PRO A 178 0.65 6.11 -2.96
CA PRO A 178 2.07 5.80 -3.06
C PRO A 178 2.62 6.14 -4.45
N PHE A 179 3.80 6.72 -4.48
CA PHE A 179 4.66 6.88 -5.64
C PHE A 179 5.95 6.12 -5.40
N ILE A 180 6.36 5.31 -6.34
CA ILE A 180 7.60 4.53 -6.28
C ILE A 180 8.49 5.01 -7.42
N ARG A 181 9.68 5.55 -7.08
CA ARG A 181 10.67 6.04 -8.06
C ARG A 181 10.10 7.03 -9.07
N GLY A 182 9.24 7.95 -8.61
CA GLY A 182 8.59 8.95 -9.45
C GLY A 182 7.39 8.47 -10.25
N LEU A 183 6.98 7.23 -10.10
CA LEU A 183 5.83 6.62 -10.77
C LEU A 183 4.71 6.34 -9.78
N GLY A 184 3.50 6.80 -10.09
CA GLY A 184 2.33 6.65 -9.24
C GLY A 184 1.08 6.28 -10.01
N TYR A 185 -0.09 6.51 -9.41
CA TYR A 185 -1.41 6.17 -9.96
C TYR A 185 -1.50 4.68 -10.32
N ASN A 186 -1.97 4.37 -11.52
CA ASN A 186 -2.10 3.01 -12.03
C ASN A 186 -0.79 2.26 -12.27
N ARG A 187 0.37 2.89 -12.05
CA ARG A 187 1.68 2.24 -12.16
C ARG A 187 2.11 1.56 -10.87
N VAL A 188 1.42 1.84 -9.75
CA VAL A 188 1.60 1.16 -8.48
C VAL A 188 0.39 0.31 -8.18
N VAL A 189 0.60 -1.00 -8.04
CA VAL A 189 -0.45 -1.93 -7.63
C VAL A 189 -0.47 -2.02 -6.10
N VAL A 190 -1.61 -1.73 -5.49
CA VAL A 190 -1.84 -1.95 -4.07
C VAL A 190 -2.55 -3.28 -3.88
N VAL A 191 -2.04 -4.12 -3.00
CA VAL A 191 -2.58 -5.45 -2.70
C VAL A 191 -2.93 -5.53 -1.22
N GLY A 192 -4.09 -6.04 -0.91
CA GLY A 192 -4.52 -6.33 0.46
C GLY A 192 -5.21 -7.69 0.50
N ASP A 193 -4.85 -8.55 1.45
CA ASP A 193 -5.36 -9.92 1.56
C ASP A 193 -5.16 -10.75 0.28
N GLY A 194 -4.08 -10.49 -0.46
CA GLY A 194 -3.74 -11.22 -1.69
C GLY A 194 -4.45 -10.80 -2.96
N ILE A 195 -5.36 -9.83 -2.92
CA ILE A 195 -6.06 -9.29 -4.09
C ILE A 195 -5.76 -7.80 -4.31
N ARG A 196 -5.87 -7.36 -5.58
CA ARG A 196 -5.63 -5.97 -5.98
C ARG A 196 -6.76 -5.07 -5.51
N GLN A 197 -6.41 -3.88 -5.04
CA GLN A 197 -7.35 -2.79 -4.77
C GLN A 197 -7.43 -1.87 -5.99
N GLU A 198 -8.64 -1.58 -6.48
CA GLU A 198 -8.88 -0.87 -7.73
C GLU A 198 -9.62 0.48 -7.57
N GLY A 199 -9.92 0.95 -6.39
CA GLY A 199 -10.68 2.19 -6.19
C GLY A 199 -9.88 3.49 -6.37
N GLN A 200 -8.54 3.43 -6.38
CA GLN A 200 -7.65 4.59 -6.31
C GLN A 200 -7.12 5.11 -7.65
N GLN A 201 -7.40 4.45 -8.76
CA GLN A 201 -6.76 4.76 -10.05
C GLN A 201 -7.23 6.04 -10.71
N TRP A 202 -8.39 6.55 -10.35
CA TRP A 202 -8.94 7.76 -10.91
C TRP A 202 -8.64 8.95 -10.01
N GLY A 203 -8.32 10.09 -10.56
CA GLY A 203 -8.14 11.34 -9.86
C GLY A 203 -7.04 11.43 -8.78
N ASP A 204 -6.63 12.62 -8.47
CA ASP A 204 -5.61 12.91 -7.45
C ASP A 204 -6.16 12.73 -6.03
N GLU A 205 -7.46 12.92 -5.84
CA GLU A 205 -8.21 12.84 -4.57
C GLU A 205 -8.73 11.45 -4.22
N HIS A 206 -8.40 10.43 -4.99
CA HIS A 206 -8.74 9.05 -4.67
C HIS A 206 -7.58 8.36 -3.95
N GLY A 207 -7.54 8.43 -2.64
CA GLY A 207 -6.55 7.75 -1.78
C GLY A 207 -6.70 6.23 -1.77
N ILE A 208 -5.74 5.55 -1.16
CA ILE A 208 -5.88 4.11 -0.91
C ILE A 208 -6.82 3.86 0.28
N GLU A 209 -7.53 2.75 0.23
CA GLU A 209 -8.62 2.40 1.15
C GLU A 209 -8.21 1.21 2.01
N VAL A 210 -7.38 1.48 3.02
CA VAL A 210 -6.79 0.48 3.89
C VAL A 210 -6.86 0.93 5.34
N ASP A 211 -7.19 0.01 6.24
CA ASP A 211 -7.08 0.24 7.67
C ASP A 211 -5.60 0.13 8.11
N ASP A 212 -5.05 1.21 8.61
CA ASP A 212 -3.65 1.32 9.06
C ASP A 212 -3.38 0.60 10.40
N TYR A 213 -4.43 0.18 11.13
CA TYR A 213 -4.31 -0.57 12.38
C TYR A 213 -4.31 -2.09 12.18
N ASN A 214 -5.02 -2.61 11.18
CA ASN A 214 -5.06 -4.05 10.91
C ASN A 214 -3.99 -4.47 9.89
N VAL A 215 -2.73 -4.14 10.16
CA VAL A 215 -1.58 -4.44 9.29
C VAL A 215 -0.53 -5.19 10.07
N GLY A 216 -0.11 -6.35 9.58
CA GLY A 216 1.02 -7.11 10.14
C GLY A 216 2.37 -6.58 9.65
N ARG A 217 2.50 -6.39 8.34
CA ARG A 217 3.65 -5.75 7.69
C ARG A 217 3.27 -5.24 6.31
N ILE A 218 4.13 -4.40 5.72
CA ILE A 218 3.99 -3.94 4.34
C ILE A 218 5.25 -4.32 3.57
N GLU A 219 5.07 -4.95 2.42
CA GLU A 219 6.15 -5.31 1.51
C GLU A 219 6.04 -4.43 0.26
N ILE A 220 7.11 -3.69 -0.06
CA ILE A 220 7.15 -2.79 -1.21
C ILE A 220 8.16 -3.33 -2.21
N LEU A 221 7.64 -3.91 -3.29
CA LEU A 221 8.42 -4.38 -4.43
C LEU A 221 8.59 -3.21 -5.41
N LYS A 222 9.82 -2.88 -5.79
CA LYS A 222 10.12 -1.74 -6.65
C LYS A 222 10.50 -2.20 -8.06
N GLY A 223 9.84 -1.60 -9.06
CA GLY A 223 10.04 -1.91 -10.48
C GLY A 223 9.10 -2.99 -11.03
N PRO A 224 9.16 -3.26 -12.35
CA PRO A 224 8.17 -4.08 -13.08
C PRO A 224 8.37 -5.59 -12.94
N ALA A 225 9.16 -6.06 -11.98
CA ALA A 225 9.46 -7.49 -11.77
C ALA A 225 8.30 -8.30 -11.16
N SER A 226 7.17 -7.67 -10.86
CA SER A 226 6.04 -8.29 -10.18
C SER A 226 5.12 -9.07 -11.12
N LEU A 227 5.58 -10.20 -11.64
CA LEU A 227 4.85 -11.02 -12.60
C LEU A 227 3.61 -11.71 -12.02
N ILE A 228 3.56 -11.92 -10.70
CA ILE A 228 2.48 -12.66 -10.03
C ILE A 228 1.21 -11.80 -9.90
N TYR A 229 1.37 -10.48 -9.77
CA TYR A 229 0.24 -9.57 -9.49
C TYR A 229 -0.42 -8.96 -10.73
N GLY A 230 0.08 -9.25 -11.91
CA GLY A 230 -0.53 -8.85 -13.18
C GLY A 230 0.05 -7.59 -13.80
N SER A 231 -0.63 -7.13 -14.83
CA SER A 231 -0.35 -5.85 -15.50
C SER A 231 -0.46 -4.67 -14.52
N ASP A 232 0.05 -3.51 -14.92
CA ASP A 232 -0.01 -2.24 -14.20
C ASP A 232 1.03 -2.05 -13.08
N ALA A 233 1.75 -3.10 -12.65
CA ALA A 233 2.84 -2.98 -11.67
C ALA A 233 4.14 -2.45 -12.29
N LEU A 234 4.09 -1.36 -13.06
CA LEU A 234 5.26 -0.74 -13.70
C LEU A 234 6.23 -0.11 -12.72
N ALA A 235 5.71 0.56 -11.71
CA ALA A 235 6.49 1.15 -10.63
C ALA A 235 6.78 0.13 -9.53
N GLY A 236 5.87 -0.82 -9.33
CA GLY A 236 5.98 -1.83 -8.30
C GLY A 236 4.65 -2.18 -7.63
N VAL A 237 4.78 -2.86 -6.50
CA VAL A 237 3.64 -3.33 -5.70
C VAL A 237 3.81 -2.89 -4.25
N VAL A 238 2.76 -2.39 -3.65
CA VAL A 238 2.62 -2.20 -2.20
C VAL A 238 1.69 -3.30 -1.69
N ASN A 239 2.25 -4.33 -1.08
CA ASN A 239 1.50 -5.45 -0.52
C ASN A 239 1.31 -5.26 0.99
N ILE A 240 0.06 -5.11 1.39
CA ILE A 240 -0.35 -4.96 2.78
C ILE A 240 -0.72 -6.34 3.30
N VAL A 241 0.17 -6.88 4.11
CA VAL A 241 0.04 -8.23 4.67
C VAL A 241 -0.69 -8.13 6.01
N PRO A 242 -1.79 -8.87 6.20
CA PRO A 242 -2.52 -8.87 7.46
C PRO A 242 -1.67 -9.47 8.60
N PRO A 243 -2.10 -9.31 9.87
CA PRO A 243 -1.46 -10.00 10.99
C PRO A 243 -1.41 -11.50 10.78
N ALA A 244 -0.30 -12.12 11.18
CA ALA A 244 -0.11 -13.57 11.04
C ALA A 244 -1.09 -14.35 11.94
N THR A 245 -1.53 -15.52 11.47
CA THR A 245 -2.33 -16.46 12.27
C THR A 245 -1.61 -16.78 13.58
N LEU A 246 -2.35 -16.71 14.69
CA LEU A 246 -1.78 -17.01 16.00
C LEU A 246 -1.34 -18.48 16.11
N PRO A 247 -0.31 -18.77 16.92
CA PRO A 247 0.03 -20.13 17.29
C PRO A 247 -1.15 -20.88 17.91
N GLU A 248 -1.18 -22.20 17.75
CA GLU A 248 -2.23 -23.04 18.28
C GLU A 248 -2.41 -22.89 19.80
N GLY A 249 -3.66 -22.87 20.25
CA GLY A 249 -4.03 -22.74 21.66
C GLY A 249 -3.91 -21.32 22.20
N ARG A 250 -3.73 -20.31 21.34
CA ARG A 250 -3.60 -18.91 21.75
C ARG A 250 -4.82 -18.12 21.35
N ILE A 251 -5.24 -17.26 22.28
CA ILE A 251 -6.20 -16.16 22.03
C ILE A 251 -5.55 -14.88 22.51
N LYS A 252 -5.50 -13.90 21.63
CA LYS A 252 -4.94 -12.57 21.92
C LYS A 252 -5.88 -11.49 21.45
N GLY A 253 -5.86 -10.37 22.11
CA GLY A 253 -6.49 -9.14 21.67
C GLY A 253 -5.56 -7.96 21.87
N ASN A 254 -5.89 -6.84 21.29
CA ASN A 254 -5.19 -5.58 21.46
C ASN A 254 -6.19 -4.43 21.49
N VAL A 255 -5.92 -3.40 22.28
CA VAL A 255 -6.67 -2.15 22.28
C VAL A 255 -5.67 -1.00 22.10
N GLU A 256 -5.89 -0.15 21.10
CA GLU A 256 -5.04 0.99 20.83
C GLU A 256 -5.83 2.30 20.89
N ALA A 257 -5.19 3.36 21.36
CA ALA A 257 -5.68 4.73 21.31
C ALA A 257 -4.58 5.66 20.82
N ASN A 258 -4.91 6.58 19.92
CA ASN A 258 -3.98 7.57 19.37
C ASN A 258 -4.63 8.95 19.40
N TYR A 259 -3.87 9.97 19.84
CA TYR A 259 -4.28 11.37 19.79
C TYR A 259 -3.19 12.22 19.15
N GLN A 260 -3.59 13.17 18.30
CA GLN A 260 -2.69 14.13 17.66
C GLN A 260 -3.21 15.56 17.82
N THR A 261 -2.33 16.48 18.17
CA THR A 261 -2.73 17.83 18.58
C THR A 261 -3.01 18.79 17.40
N ASN A 262 -2.40 18.55 16.25
CA ASN A 262 -2.49 19.50 15.12
C ASN A 262 -3.92 19.62 14.58
N ASN A 263 -4.57 18.47 14.37
CA ASN A 263 -5.92 18.36 13.82
C ASN A 263 -6.90 17.66 14.77
N GLY A 264 -6.58 17.56 16.06
CA GLY A 264 -7.42 16.89 17.05
C GLY A 264 -7.75 15.44 16.69
N LEU A 265 -6.85 14.76 15.96
CA LEU A 265 -7.08 13.37 15.57
C LEU A 265 -7.23 12.48 16.79
N MET A 266 -8.31 11.72 16.82
CA MET A 266 -8.57 10.65 17.77
C MET A 266 -8.77 9.35 16.99
N ALA A 267 -8.02 8.32 17.36
CA ALA A 267 -8.19 7.00 16.79
C ALA A 267 -8.27 5.95 17.91
N TYR A 268 -9.17 5.00 17.73
CA TYR A 268 -9.37 3.87 18.63
C TYR A 268 -9.42 2.59 17.78
N HIS A 269 -8.71 1.59 18.22
CA HIS A 269 -8.69 0.29 17.58
C HIS A 269 -8.84 -0.81 18.63
N ALA A 270 -9.55 -1.86 18.27
CA ALA A 270 -9.61 -3.08 19.06
C ALA A 270 -9.62 -4.28 18.13
N ASP A 271 -8.84 -5.29 18.46
CA ASP A 271 -8.80 -6.56 17.76
C ASP A 271 -8.81 -7.73 18.74
N ILE A 272 -9.26 -8.89 18.26
CA ILE A 272 -9.19 -10.18 18.94
C ILE A 272 -9.00 -11.27 17.91
N ALA A 273 -8.11 -12.21 18.19
CA ALA A 273 -7.87 -13.36 17.33
C ALA A 273 -7.61 -14.61 18.16
N GLY A 274 -7.90 -15.76 17.60
CA GLY A 274 -7.67 -17.05 18.24
C GLY A 274 -7.32 -18.16 17.24
N ASN A 275 -6.67 -19.21 17.74
CA ASN A 275 -6.41 -20.43 16.98
C ASN A 275 -6.53 -21.64 17.90
N ASN A 276 -7.39 -22.61 17.52
CA ASN A 276 -7.56 -23.85 18.27
C ASN A 276 -7.81 -25.03 17.32
N ASN A 277 -7.01 -26.07 17.40
CA ASN A 277 -7.08 -27.26 16.54
C ASN A 277 -7.02 -26.94 15.04
N GLY A 278 -6.22 -25.94 14.65
CA GLY A 278 -6.10 -25.46 13.28
C GLY A 278 -7.30 -24.64 12.79
N PHE A 279 -8.29 -24.36 13.64
CA PHE A 279 -9.33 -23.38 13.38
C PHE A 279 -8.89 -22.02 13.91
N SER A 280 -8.69 -21.07 13.01
CA SER A 280 -8.34 -19.69 13.31
C SER A 280 -9.53 -18.77 13.08
N TRP A 281 -9.58 -17.69 13.85
CA TRP A 281 -10.59 -16.65 13.72
C TRP A 281 -10.02 -15.32 14.21
N GLY A 282 -10.52 -14.23 13.66
CA GLY A 282 -10.16 -12.88 14.07
C GLY A 282 -11.28 -11.90 13.81
N ALA A 283 -11.27 -10.78 14.54
CA ALA A 283 -12.14 -9.64 14.28
C ALA A 283 -11.47 -8.36 14.77
N TYR A 284 -11.75 -7.25 14.08
CA TYR A 284 -11.25 -5.93 14.48
C TYR A 284 -12.26 -4.82 14.17
N VAL A 285 -12.09 -3.71 14.88
CA VAL A 285 -12.81 -2.47 14.64
C VAL A 285 -11.85 -1.29 14.86
N THR A 286 -11.93 -0.29 13.97
CA THR A 286 -11.16 0.96 14.05
C THR A 286 -12.09 2.14 13.84
N GLN A 287 -12.02 3.12 14.74
CA GLN A 287 -12.65 4.43 14.60
C GLN A 287 -11.58 5.50 14.60
N LYS A 288 -11.54 6.37 13.60
CA LYS A 288 -10.58 7.47 13.50
C LYS A 288 -11.30 8.72 13.00
N GLN A 289 -11.07 9.87 13.65
CA GLN A 289 -11.65 11.14 13.25
C GLN A 289 -10.68 12.29 13.52
N ALA A 290 -10.74 13.31 12.69
CA ALA A 290 -9.95 14.53 12.81
C ALA A 290 -10.75 15.73 12.32
N HIS A 291 -10.56 16.88 13.00
CA HIS A 291 -10.99 18.17 12.49
C HIS A 291 -9.94 18.77 11.52
N ASP A 292 -10.09 20.01 11.08
CA ASP A 292 -9.18 20.66 10.14
C ASP A 292 -7.75 20.77 10.69
N TYR A 293 -6.73 20.54 9.85
CA TYR A 293 -5.34 20.64 10.27
C TYR A 293 -4.83 22.08 10.29
N LYS A 294 -3.75 22.29 11.02
CA LYS A 294 -3.08 23.60 11.12
C LYS A 294 -1.77 23.60 10.34
N ASN A 295 -1.50 24.74 9.70
CA ASN A 295 -0.17 25.10 9.26
C ASN A 295 0.23 26.49 9.79
N LYS A 296 1.49 26.86 9.57
CA LYS A 296 2.07 28.10 10.13
C LYS A 296 1.44 29.38 9.59
N TYR A 297 0.95 29.36 8.34
CA TYR A 297 0.49 30.58 7.67
C TYR A 297 -1.02 30.79 7.73
N ASP A 298 -1.78 29.71 7.59
CA ASP A 298 -3.23 29.75 7.50
C ASP A 298 -3.92 29.49 8.83
N ASN A 299 -3.18 29.07 9.87
CA ASN A 299 -3.71 28.47 11.07
C ASN A 299 -4.47 27.19 10.71
N TYR A 300 -5.77 27.19 10.61
CA TYR A 300 -6.55 26.04 10.16
C TYR A 300 -6.79 26.05 8.64
N VAL A 301 -6.69 24.88 8.03
CA VAL A 301 -6.99 24.66 6.61
C VAL A 301 -8.38 24.08 6.50
N PHE A 302 -9.33 24.92 6.11
CA PHE A 302 -10.74 24.58 6.05
C PHE A 302 -11.03 23.34 5.20
N ASN A 303 -11.92 22.50 5.71
CA ASN A 303 -12.46 21.30 5.09
C ASN A 303 -11.42 20.18 4.84
N SER A 304 -10.36 20.14 5.65
CA SER A 304 -9.36 19.06 5.63
C SER A 304 -9.65 17.93 6.63
N ARG A 305 -10.80 17.96 7.26
CA ARG A 305 -11.30 17.01 8.26
C ARG A 305 -11.68 15.67 7.66
N PHE A 306 -11.67 14.62 8.49
CA PHE A 306 -12.09 13.29 8.05
C PHE A 306 -12.55 12.40 9.20
N ASN A 307 -13.26 11.34 8.84
CA ASN A 307 -13.75 10.30 9.75
C ASN A 307 -13.68 8.93 9.05
N ASN A 308 -13.11 7.94 9.71
CA ASN A 308 -13.05 6.56 9.23
C ASN A 308 -13.69 5.64 10.26
N THR A 309 -14.50 4.69 9.79
CA THR A 309 -15.03 3.58 10.61
C THR A 309 -14.80 2.28 9.85
N ASN A 310 -13.85 1.50 10.30
CA ASN A 310 -13.43 0.28 9.62
C ASN A 310 -13.67 -0.92 10.53
N PHE A 311 -14.00 -2.04 9.95
CA PHE A 311 -14.13 -3.30 10.68
C PHE A 311 -13.89 -4.49 9.75
N GLY A 312 -13.54 -5.62 10.33
CA GLY A 312 -13.38 -6.85 9.59
C GLY A 312 -13.35 -8.06 10.48
N ALA A 313 -13.45 -9.23 9.85
CA ALA A 313 -13.37 -10.51 10.50
C ALA A 313 -12.78 -11.54 9.54
N ASP A 314 -12.12 -12.54 10.09
CA ASP A 314 -11.60 -13.68 9.35
C ASP A 314 -11.89 -14.99 10.09
N ILE A 315 -12.03 -16.05 9.32
CA ILE A 315 -12.08 -17.43 9.79
C ILE A 315 -11.20 -18.28 8.87
N GLY A 316 -10.55 -19.26 9.46
CA GLY A 316 -9.66 -20.15 8.71
C GLY A 316 -9.57 -21.54 9.29
N VAL A 317 -9.22 -22.49 8.43
CA VAL A 317 -8.94 -23.87 8.79
C VAL A 317 -7.62 -24.27 8.19
N ASN A 318 -6.68 -24.70 9.03
CA ASN A 318 -5.38 -25.23 8.65
C ASN A 318 -5.32 -26.73 9.04
N LYS A 319 -5.20 -27.61 8.06
CA LYS A 319 -5.16 -29.07 8.23
C LYS A 319 -4.04 -29.67 7.38
N GLN A 320 -3.87 -30.98 7.47
CA GLN A 320 -2.86 -31.72 6.70
C GLN A 320 -3.03 -31.59 5.18
N TRP A 321 -4.27 -31.44 4.70
CA TRP A 321 -4.56 -31.29 3.28
C TRP A 321 -4.27 -29.88 2.74
N GLY A 322 -4.12 -28.89 3.64
CA GLY A 322 -3.92 -27.49 3.25
C GLY A 322 -4.59 -26.52 4.19
N TYR A 323 -4.94 -25.36 3.67
CA TYR A 323 -5.71 -24.35 4.40
C TYR A 323 -6.84 -23.76 3.55
N SER A 324 -7.84 -23.23 4.23
CA SER A 324 -8.93 -22.45 3.66
C SER A 324 -9.26 -21.30 4.59
N HIS A 325 -9.05 -20.05 4.13
CA HIS A 325 -9.27 -18.84 4.90
C HIS A 325 -10.29 -17.96 4.19
N LEU A 326 -11.26 -17.47 4.93
CA LEU A 326 -12.25 -16.50 4.48
C LEU A 326 -12.11 -15.23 5.31
N SER A 327 -11.90 -14.11 4.66
CA SER A 327 -11.83 -12.80 5.29
C SER A 327 -12.89 -11.85 4.73
N PHE A 328 -13.38 -10.98 5.59
CA PHE A 328 -14.25 -9.86 5.25
C PHE A 328 -13.67 -8.58 5.83
N SER A 329 -13.69 -7.49 5.07
CA SER A 329 -13.34 -6.17 5.56
C SER A 329 -14.25 -5.09 4.98
N SER A 330 -14.49 -4.05 5.78
CA SER A 330 -15.26 -2.88 5.40
C SER A 330 -14.46 -1.63 5.80
N PHE A 331 -14.08 -0.84 4.81
CA PHE A 331 -13.45 0.46 4.96
C PHE A 331 -14.47 1.54 4.63
N ASN A 332 -14.75 2.41 5.60
CA ASN A 332 -15.69 3.51 5.42
C ASN A 332 -14.99 4.81 5.80
N GLN A 333 -14.94 5.75 4.87
CA GLN A 333 -14.32 7.03 5.07
C GLN A 333 -15.23 8.15 4.60
N HIS A 334 -15.36 9.19 5.44
CA HIS A 334 -15.94 10.46 5.10
C HIS A 334 -14.86 11.53 5.23
N LEU A 335 -14.71 12.38 4.24
CA LEU A 335 -13.69 13.42 4.26
C LEU A 335 -14.18 14.69 3.57
N GLY A 336 -13.67 15.82 4.02
CA GLY A 336 -13.81 17.09 3.33
C GLY A 336 -12.81 17.19 2.18
N LEU A 337 -13.17 17.96 1.15
CA LEU A 337 -12.31 18.30 0.02
C LEU A 337 -11.83 19.74 0.15
N VAL A 338 -10.51 19.93 0.18
CA VAL A 338 -9.90 21.26 0.35
C VAL A 338 -9.85 21.97 -0.98
N GLU A 339 -10.68 22.99 -1.19
CA GLU A 339 -10.64 23.84 -2.39
C GLU A 339 -9.65 25.00 -2.25
N GLY A 340 -9.45 25.50 -1.03
CA GLY A 340 -8.56 26.62 -0.74
C GLY A 340 -9.10 28.00 -1.13
N ASN A 341 -10.41 28.12 -1.39
CA ASN A 341 -11.07 29.39 -1.72
C ASN A 341 -10.98 30.37 -0.55
N ARG A 342 -10.72 31.66 -0.87
CA ARG A 342 -10.51 32.72 0.12
C ARG A 342 -11.33 33.96 -0.20
N ASP A 343 -11.64 34.76 0.82
CA ASP A 343 -12.20 36.08 0.70
C ASP A 343 -11.14 37.16 0.46
N SER A 344 -11.60 38.42 0.37
CA SER A 344 -10.74 39.58 0.17
C SER A 344 -9.82 39.87 1.36
N THR A 345 -10.05 39.29 2.54
CA THR A 345 -9.21 39.41 3.73
C THR A 345 -8.14 38.32 3.80
N GLY A 346 -8.16 37.36 2.85
CA GLY A 346 -7.25 36.23 2.79
C GLY A 346 -7.70 35.02 3.65
N GLY A 347 -8.83 35.10 4.35
CA GLY A 347 -9.44 34.03 5.12
C GLY A 347 -10.11 32.99 4.23
N PHE A 348 -10.19 31.72 4.68
CA PHE A 348 -10.95 30.70 3.96
C PHE A 348 -12.45 30.99 4.00
N VAL A 349 -13.15 30.58 2.92
CA VAL A 349 -14.60 30.67 2.81
C VAL A 349 -15.23 29.27 2.70
N LYS A 350 -16.45 29.16 3.22
CA LYS A 350 -17.30 27.98 3.10
C LYS A 350 -18.55 28.29 2.29
N GLN A 351 -19.11 27.28 1.63
CA GLN A 351 -20.39 27.37 0.98
C GLN A 351 -21.51 27.40 2.03
N VAL A 352 -22.48 28.30 1.83
CA VAL A 352 -23.67 28.47 2.69
C VAL A 352 -24.92 28.65 1.83
N ILE A 353 -26.09 28.55 2.45
CA ILE A 353 -27.35 28.90 1.81
C ILE A 353 -27.79 30.25 2.35
N LEU A 354 -27.92 31.25 1.48
CA LEU A 354 -28.44 32.57 1.80
C LEU A 354 -29.63 32.88 0.87
N ASP A 355 -30.76 33.20 1.45
CA ASP A 355 -32.00 33.49 0.72
C ASP A 355 -32.37 32.40 -0.32
N GLY A 356 -32.10 31.12 0.01
CA GLY A 356 -32.38 29.97 -0.86
C GLY A 356 -31.36 29.74 -1.99
N ASN A 357 -30.30 30.54 -2.07
CA ASN A 357 -29.24 30.42 -3.07
C ASN A 357 -27.92 29.97 -2.42
N ALA A 358 -27.05 29.32 -3.21
CA ALA A 358 -25.70 29.03 -2.81
C ALA A 358 -24.87 30.32 -2.74
N ASP A 359 -24.22 30.56 -1.62
CA ASP A 359 -23.36 31.72 -1.37
C ASP A 359 -22.13 31.31 -0.56
N LYS A 360 -21.22 32.23 -0.32
CA LYS A 360 -19.98 32.02 0.42
C LYS A 360 -19.94 32.86 1.70
N ALA A 361 -19.51 32.26 2.80
CA ALA A 361 -19.32 32.95 4.07
C ALA A 361 -17.90 32.68 4.63
N PRO A 362 -17.33 33.59 5.41
CA PRO A 362 -16.07 33.36 6.09
C PRO A 362 -16.14 32.13 7.02
N VAL A 363 -15.05 31.37 7.07
CA VAL A 363 -14.91 30.24 8.00
C VAL A 363 -14.69 30.77 9.41
N THR A 364 -15.35 30.17 10.40
CA THR A 364 -15.23 30.53 11.80
C THR A 364 -14.36 29.51 12.57
N SER A 365 -13.85 29.90 13.74
CA SER A 365 -13.08 28.97 14.60
C SER A 365 -13.91 27.78 15.10
N HIS A 366 -15.25 27.88 15.08
CA HIS A 366 -16.15 26.77 15.35
C HIS A 366 -16.16 25.78 14.18
N ASP A 367 -16.20 26.28 12.95
CA ASP A 367 -16.12 25.46 11.76
C ASP A 367 -14.82 24.66 11.71
N ASP A 368 -13.68 25.32 11.94
CA ASP A 368 -12.33 24.72 11.89
C ASP A 368 -12.15 23.52 12.85
N LYS A 369 -12.79 23.58 14.02
CA LYS A 369 -12.69 22.54 15.06
C LYS A 369 -13.83 21.51 15.01
N SER A 370 -14.74 21.65 14.05
CA SER A 370 -15.86 20.73 13.86
C SER A 370 -15.38 19.42 13.25
N TYR A 371 -15.88 18.30 13.74
CA TYR A 371 -15.74 16.97 13.14
C TYR A 371 -16.85 16.66 12.11
N SER A 372 -17.84 17.54 11.95
CA SER A 372 -18.93 17.38 11.00
C SER A 372 -18.47 17.71 9.59
N MET A 373 -18.78 16.85 8.62
CA MET A 373 -18.44 17.06 7.21
C MET A 373 -19.25 18.18 6.57
N MET A 374 -18.57 19.02 5.82
CA MET A 374 -19.18 20.09 5.01
C MET A 374 -18.93 19.83 3.53
N VAL A 375 -19.74 20.37 2.64
CA VAL A 375 -19.48 20.35 1.20
C VAL A 375 -18.37 21.35 0.85
N PRO A 376 -17.52 21.01 -0.15
CA PRO A 376 -17.47 19.74 -0.85
C PRO A 376 -16.89 18.61 0.02
N LYS A 377 -17.49 17.43 -0.09
CA LYS A 377 -17.10 16.26 0.71
C LYS A 377 -17.13 14.98 -0.12
N GLN A 378 -16.41 13.98 0.34
CA GLN A 378 -16.37 12.66 -0.28
C GLN A 378 -16.75 11.59 0.75
N GLN A 379 -17.50 10.59 0.32
CA GLN A 379 -17.84 9.41 1.09
C GLN A 379 -17.43 8.15 0.34
N ILE A 380 -16.68 7.30 1.01
CA ILE A 380 -16.16 6.05 0.46
C ILE A 380 -16.67 4.90 1.32
N ASN A 381 -17.24 3.88 0.67
CA ASN A 381 -17.56 2.60 1.29
C ASN A 381 -16.94 1.50 0.45
N HIS A 382 -15.92 0.82 0.97
CA HIS A 382 -15.26 -0.29 0.31
C HIS A 382 -15.43 -1.56 1.13
N GLN A 383 -16.17 -2.51 0.60
CA GLN A 383 -16.39 -3.83 1.20
C GLN A 383 -15.67 -4.89 0.39
N LYS A 384 -15.04 -5.82 1.08
CA LYS A 384 -14.22 -6.86 0.47
C LYS A 384 -14.45 -8.20 1.17
N ILE A 385 -14.63 -9.25 0.38
CA ILE A 385 -14.63 -10.65 0.83
C ILE A 385 -13.55 -11.36 0.03
N VAL A 386 -12.66 -12.07 0.73
CA VAL A 386 -11.60 -12.86 0.08
C VAL A 386 -11.62 -14.28 0.64
N TRP A 387 -11.56 -15.24 -0.27
CA TRP A 387 -11.41 -16.66 0.04
C TRP A 387 -10.09 -17.14 -0.54
N ASP A 388 -9.14 -17.44 0.36
CA ASP A 388 -7.81 -17.91 0.03
C ASP A 388 -7.61 -19.35 0.47
N ASN A 389 -7.12 -20.19 -0.44
CA ASN A 389 -7.04 -21.63 -0.25
C ASN A 389 -5.73 -22.17 -0.76
N SER A 390 -5.24 -23.19 -0.08
CA SER A 390 -4.10 -23.98 -0.53
C SER A 390 -4.34 -25.46 -0.30
N LEU A 391 -4.16 -26.27 -1.34
CA LEU A 391 -4.28 -27.73 -1.31
C LEU A 391 -2.90 -28.35 -1.52
N TYR A 392 -2.43 -29.15 -0.56
CA TYR A 392 -1.14 -29.85 -0.64
C TYR A 392 -1.32 -31.19 -1.31
N LEU A 393 -0.39 -31.55 -2.20
CA LEU A 393 -0.40 -32.79 -2.93
C LEU A 393 0.67 -33.74 -2.38
N HIS A 394 0.44 -35.05 -2.48
CA HIS A 394 1.37 -36.08 -2.01
C HIS A 394 2.75 -36.05 -2.70
N ASN A 395 2.81 -35.55 -3.92
CA ASN A 395 4.04 -35.42 -4.68
C ASN A 395 4.88 -34.17 -4.28
N GLY A 396 4.46 -33.41 -3.25
CA GLY A 396 5.11 -32.18 -2.81
C GLY A 396 4.69 -30.93 -3.61
N GLY A 397 3.78 -31.05 -4.54
CA GLY A 397 3.16 -29.91 -5.23
C GLY A 397 2.05 -29.28 -4.39
N ARG A 398 1.59 -28.10 -4.80
CA ARG A 398 0.54 -27.35 -4.09
C ARG A 398 -0.30 -26.55 -5.09
N PHE A 399 -1.62 -26.62 -4.95
CA PHE A 399 -2.52 -25.69 -5.60
C PHE A 399 -2.88 -24.54 -4.65
N GLY A 400 -2.87 -23.32 -5.16
CA GLY A 400 -3.39 -22.13 -4.48
C GLY A 400 -4.55 -21.55 -5.27
N LEU A 401 -5.67 -21.25 -4.61
CA LEU A 401 -6.85 -20.61 -5.19
C LEU A 401 -7.22 -19.41 -4.35
N THR A 402 -7.22 -18.23 -4.96
CA THR A 402 -7.66 -16.99 -4.34
C THR A 402 -8.85 -16.44 -5.12
N LEU A 403 -9.98 -16.21 -4.46
CA LEU A 403 -11.17 -15.55 -5.01
C LEU A 403 -11.50 -14.34 -4.15
N GLY A 404 -11.81 -13.22 -4.78
CA GLY A 404 -12.16 -12.00 -4.07
C GLY A 404 -13.33 -11.27 -4.74
N TYR A 405 -14.24 -10.75 -3.93
CA TYR A 405 -15.26 -9.81 -4.39
C TYR A 405 -15.12 -8.50 -3.64
N GLN A 406 -15.14 -7.41 -4.38
CA GLN A 406 -15.03 -6.06 -3.85
C GLN A 406 -16.18 -5.21 -4.38
N LEU A 407 -16.78 -4.44 -3.48
CA LEU A 407 -17.74 -3.39 -3.78
C LEU A 407 -17.20 -2.07 -3.28
N ASN A 408 -16.80 -1.20 -4.21
CA ASN A 408 -16.35 0.15 -3.92
C ASN A 408 -17.43 1.15 -4.34
N GLN A 409 -17.87 1.97 -3.40
CA GLN A 409 -18.83 3.03 -3.61
C GLN A 409 -18.18 4.35 -3.22
N ARG A 410 -17.94 5.20 -4.20
CA ARG A 410 -17.39 6.55 -4.00
C ARG A 410 -18.42 7.58 -4.40
N ARG A 411 -18.73 8.47 -3.48
CA ARG A 411 -19.71 9.55 -3.65
C ARG A 411 -19.03 10.87 -3.34
N GLU A 412 -19.21 11.85 -4.22
CA GLU A 412 -18.73 13.21 -4.05
C GLU A 412 -19.91 14.17 -4.06
N PHE A 413 -19.88 15.12 -3.15
CA PHE A 413 -21.00 16.06 -2.91
C PHE A 413 -20.43 17.47 -2.99
N GLY A 414 -20.72 18.19 -4.07
CA GLY A 414 -20.24 19.57 -4.31
C GLY A 414 -21.29 20.64 -4.04
N ASN A 415 -22.57 20.29 -4.09
CA ASN A 415 -23.67 21.27 -4.06
C ASN A 415 -24.22 21.46 -2.63
N VAL A 416 -24.12 22.69 -2.11
CA VAL A 416 -24.63 23.05 -0.78
C VAL A 416 -26.17 23.08 -0.74
N LEU A 417 -26.84 23.30 -1.85
CA LEU A 417 -28.33 23.29 -1.94
C LEU A 417 -28.85 21.85 -1.83
N GLU A 418 -28.04 20.87 -2.26
CA GLU A 418 -28.38 19.45 -2.21
C GLU A 418 -27.25 18.63 -1.54
N PRO A 419 -26.93 18.89 -0.27
CA PRO A 419 -25.72 18.38 0.39
C PRO A 419 -25.69 16.85 0.60
N ASN A 420 -26.81 16.16 0.31
CA ASN A 420 -26.97 14.72 0.42
C ASN A 420 -27.17 14.02 -0.93
N THR A 421 -27.22 14.78 -2.02
CA THR A 421 -27.27 14.25 -3.39
C THR A 421 -25.87 14.22 -3.96
N PRO A 422 -25.28 13.05 -4.26
CA PRO A 422 -23.95 12.99 -4.83
C PRO A 422 -23.96 13.48 -6.28
N GLY A 423 -23.10 14.44 -6.61
CA GLY A 423 -22.78 14.80 -7.99
C GLY A 423 -22.09 13.63 -8.67
N LEU A 424 -20.91 13.25 -8.22
CA LEU A 424 -20.23 12.05 -8.69
C LEU A 424 -20.56 10.84 -7.80
N TYR A 425 -21.03 9.75 -8.40
CA TYR A 425 -21.23 8.48 -7.69
C TYR A 425 -20.75 7.31 -8.56
N LEU A 426 -19.58 6.79 -8.21
CA LEU A 426 -18.97 5.61 -8.83
C LEU A 426 -19.33 4.37 -8.03
N TYR A 427 -20.02 3.41 -8.66
CA TYR A 427 -20.41 2.13 -8.10
C TYR A 427 -19.62 1.03 -8.79
N LEU A 428 -18.47 0.68 -8.19
CA LEU A 428 -17.50 -0.23 -8.77
C LEU A 428 -17.58 -1.61 -8.10
N GLN A 429 -17.82 -2.64 -8.92
CA GLN A 429 -17.79 -4.04 -8.52
C GLN A 429 -16.58 -4.70 -9.16
N THR A 430 -15.81 -5.44 -8.38
CA THR A 430 -14.64 -6.18 -8.87
C THR A 430 -14.66 -7.60 -8.33
N PHE A 431 -14.55 -8.58 -9.22
CA PHE A 431 -14.33 -9.97 -8.88
C PHE A 431 -12.92 -10.37 -9.31
N ASN A 432 -12.07 -10.69 -8.32
CA ASN A 432 -10.71 -11.14 -8.52
C ASN A 432 -10.63 -12.65 -8.47
N TYR A 433 -9.80 -13.26 -9.33
CA TYR A 433 -9.55 -14.69 -9.32
C TYR A 433 -8.07 -14.98 -9.56
N GLY A 434 -7.57 -16.02 -8.92
CA GLY A 434 -6.19 -16.49 -9.08
C GLY A 434 -6.08 -17.97 -8.77
N LEU A 435 -5.49 -18.72 -9.70
CA LEU A 435 -5.14 -20.13 -9.53
C LEU A 435 -3.65 -20.28 -9.75
N LYS A 436 -2.95 -20.87 -8.80
CA LYS A 436 -1.51 -21.14 -8.85
C LYS A 436 -1.25 -22.62 -8.66
N TYR A 437 -0.29 -23.13 -9.39
CA TYR A 437 0.26 -24.44 -9.13
C TYR A 437 1.74 -24.32 -8.84
N TYR A 438 2.11 -24.64 -7.60
CA TYR A 438 3.49 -24.73 -7.16
C TYR A 438 3.98 -26.13 -7.46
N LEU A 439 4.90 -26.24 -8.41
CA LEU A 439 5.44 -27.53 -8.81
C LEU A 439 6.33 -28.09 -7.69
N PRO A 440 6.40 -29.43 -7.57
CA PRO A 440 7.44 -30.06 -6.73
C PRO A 440 8.83 -29.53 -7.11
N GLU A 441 9.69 -29.32 -6.12
CA GLU A 441 11.08 -28.90 -6.37
C GLU A 441 11.80 -29.95 -7.22
N MET A 442 12.31 -29.57 -8.39
CA MET A 442 13.01 -30.44 -9.31
C MET A 442 14.45 -29.95 -9.47
N ASN A 443 15.41 -30.74 -9.03
CA ASN A 443 16.87 -30.43 -9.11
C ASN A 443 17.20 -29.04 -8.53
N GLY A 444 16.52 -28.64 -7.45
CA GLY A 444 16.68 -27.33 -6.81
C GLY A 444 15.93 -26.16 -7.51
N TRP A 445 15.22 -26.39 -8.59
CA TRP A 445 14.32 -25.42 -9.19
C TRP A 445 12.98 -25.41 -8.48
N GLN A 446 12.59 -24.22 -8.03
CA GLN A 446 11.26 -23.93 -7.50
C GLN A 446 10.49 -23.16 -8.55
N THR A 447 9.42 -23.73 -9.04
CA THR A 447 8.64 -23.17 -10.16
C THR A 447 7.18 -23.06 -9.78
N THR A 448 6.57 -21.94 -10.11
CA THR A 448 5.13 -21.71 -9.98
C THR A 448 4.58 -21.29 -11.33
N VAL A 449 3.48 -21.90 -11.73
CA VAL A 449 2.68 -21.48 -12.86
C VAL A 449 1.30 -21.05 -12.39
N GLY A 450 0.67 -20.13 -13.09
CA GLY A 450 -0.64 -19.71 -12.66
C GLY A 450 -1.38 -18.86 -13.67
N VAL A 451 -2.66 -18.71 -13.38
CA VAL A 451 -3.56 -17.78 -14.09
C VAL A 451 -4.25 -16.91 -13.06
N ASN A 452 -4.37 -15.62 -13.35
CA ASN A 452 -5.15 -14.70 -12.51
C ASN A 452 -5.71 -13.55 -13.36
N GLY A 453 -6.63 -12.84 -12.77
CA GLY A 453 -7.23 -11.69 -13.40
C GLY A 453 -8.36 -11.10 -12.57
N MET A 454 -9.17 -10.28 -13.24
CA MET A 454 -10.37 -9.71 -12.62
C MET A 454 -11.46 -9.49 -13.67
N TRP A 455 -12.68 -9.52 -13.22
CA TRP A 455 -13.82 -8.90 -13.88
C TRP A 455 -14.23 -7.68 -13.08
N GLN A 456 -14.47 -6.57 -13.77
CA GLN A 456 -14.83 -5.32 -13.13
C GLN A 456 -15.98 -4.65 -13.89
N GLN A 457 -16.91 -4.05 -13.15
CA GLN A 457 -17.99 -3.25 -13.68
C GLN A 457 -18.12 -1.96 -12.89
N ASN A 458 -18.14 -0.82 -13.56
CA ASN A 458 -18.49 0.47 -12.98
C ASN A 458 -19.84 0.96 -13.52
N GLN A 459 -20.65 1.51 -12.64
CA GLN A 459 -21.88 2.23 -12.94
C GLN A 459 -21.80 3.62 -12.33
N ASN A 460 -22.20 4.63 -13.09
CA ASN A 460 -22.36 6.00 -12.60
C ASN A 460 -23.79 6.15 -12.09
N LYS A 461 -23.93 6.59 -10.82
CA LYS A 461 -25.22 6.74 -10.15
C LYS A 461 -25.45 8.15 -9.62
N GLY A 462 -24.51 9.07 -9.85
CA GLY A 462 -24.63 10.49 -9.53
C GLY A 462 -25.30 11.30 -10.66
N SER A 463 -25.38 12.60 -10.46
CA SER A 463 -25.86 13.57 -11.46
C SER A 463 -24.78 13.97 -12.47
N ASP A 464 -23.50 13.89 -12.07
CA ASP A 464 -22.35 14.33 -12.84
C ASP A 464 -21.57 13.14 -13.38
N PHE A 465 -21.04 13.29 -14.58
CA PHE A 465 -20.43 12.20 -15.31
C PHE A 465 -19.02 12.59 -15.74
N LEU A 466 -18.01 12.07 -15.01
CA LEU A 466 -16.60 12.24 -15.34
C LEU A 466 -16.09 11.17 -16.30
N ILE A 467 -16.50 9.92 -16.09
CA ILE A 467 -16.12 8.75 -16.91
C ILE A 467 -17.36 7.97 -17.31
N PRO A 468 -17.34 7.25 -18.44
CA PRO A 468 -18.47 6.39 -18.82
C PRO A 468 -18.61 5.18 -17.89
N ALA A 469 -19.79 4.61 -17.81
CA ALA A 469 -19.96 3.26 -17.27
C ALA A 469 -19.19 2.26 -18.17
N TYR A 470 -18.61 1.20 -17.56
CA TYR A 470 -17.80 0.25 -18.30
C TYR A 470 -17.81 -1.15 -17.69
N ASP A 471 -17.45 -2.13 -18.52
CA ASP A 471 -17.11 -3.48 -18.12
C ASP A 471 -15.65 -3.74 -18.52
N LEU A 472 -14.88 -4.39 -17.64
CA LEU A 472 -13.49 -4.74 -17.86
C LEU A 472 -13.28 -6.22 -17.52
N PHE A 473 -12.48 -6.92 -18.33
CA PHE A 473 -12.05 -8.28 -18.05
C PHE A 473 -10.55 -8.41 -18.29
N ASP A 474 -9.83 -8.84 -17.27
CA ASP A 474 -8.40 -9.15 -17.30
C ASP A 474 -8.19 -10.65 -17.17
N LEU A 475 -7.30 -11.19 -17.98
CA LEU A 475 -6.78 -12.55 -17.88
C LEU A 475 -5.27 -12.52 -18.08
N GLY A 476 -4.54 -13.07 -17.14
CA GLY A 476 -3.09 -13.23 -17.22
C GLY A 476 -2.66 -14.66 -16.90
N ALA A 477 -1.68 -15.17 -17.64
CA ALA A 477 -1.03 -16.44 -17.40
C ALA A 477 0.46 -16.20 -17.16
N PHE A 478 1.06 -16.86 -16.16
CA PHE A 478 2.45 -16.65 -15.80
C PHE A 478 3.16 -17.93 -15.38
N ALA A 479 4.49 -17.90 -15.54
CA ALA A 479 5.40 -18.88 -15.00
C ALA A 479 6.58 -18.14 -14.37
N VAL A 480 6.91 -18.47 -13.13
CA VAL A 480 8.04 -17.90 -12.39
C VAL A 480 8.86 -19.02 -11.77
N THR A 481 10.17 -18.86 -11.77
CA THR A 481 11.09 -19.91 -11.29
C THR A 481 12.30 -19.30 -10.61
N SER A 482 12.88 -20.04 -9.67
CA SER A 482 14.12 -19.68 -8.99
C SER A 482 14.94 -20.90 -8.63
N LYS A 483 16.27 -20.73 -8.58
CA LYS A 483 17.19 -21.76 -8.11
C LYS A 483 18.39 -21.12 -7.44
N THR A 484 18.80 -21.68 -6.32
CA THR A 484 20.03 -21.31 -5.62
C THR A 484 21.14 -22.32 -5.91
N PHE A 485 22.26 -21.84 -6.46
CA PHE A 485 23.50 -22.57 -6.72
C PHE A 485 24.52 -22.07 -5.71
N ASN A 486 24.70 -22.74 -4.60
CA ASN A 486 25.58 -22.28 -3.53
C ASN A 486 25.26 -20.83 -3.10
N LYS A 487 26.11 -19.89 -3.50
CA LYS A 487 26.03 -18.46 -3.20
C LYS A 487 25.27 -17.65 -4.26
N LEU A 488 24.90 -18.25 -5.37
CA LEU A 488 24.22 -17.59 -6.48
C LEU A 488 22.74 -18.03 -6.53
N THR A 489 21.83 -17.12 -6.41
CA THR A 489 20.41 -17.35 -6.68
C THR A 489 20.03 -16.71 -8.01
N LEU A 490 19.47 -17.50 -8.90
CA LEU A 490 18.86 -17.04 -10.14
C LEU A 490 17.35 -17.08 -10.00
N SER A 491 16.67 -16.05 -10.47
CA SER A 491 15.20 -16.02 -10.54
C SER A 491 14.73 -15.32 -11.79
N GLY A 492 13.56 -15.70 -12.27
CA GLY A 492 12.95 -15.06 -13.43
C GLY A 492 11.59 -15.64 -13.76
N GLY A 493 10.95 -15.06 -14.76
CA GLY A 493 9.66 -15.53 -15.21
C GLY A 493 9.13 -14.73 -16.40
N LEU A 494 8.04 -15.24 -16.92
CA LEU A 494 7.29 -14.66 -18.03
C LEU A 494 5.80 -14.60 -17.66
N ARG A 495 5.13 -13.62 -18.23
CA ARG A 495 3.69 -13.43 -18.08
C ARG A 495 3.10 -12.89 -19.36
N PHE A 496 1.97 -13.44 -19.77
CA PHE A 496 1.11 -12.89 -20.79
C PHE A 496 -0.16 -12.35 -20.16
N ASP A 497 -0.59 -11.17 -20.56
CA ASP A 497 -1.83 -10.53 -20.10
C ASP A 497 -2.69 -10.12 -21.30
N ASN A 498 -3.99 -10.22 -21.12
CA ASN A 498 -5.00 -9.65 -21.99
C ASN A 498 -6.06 -8.90 -21.17
N ARG A 499 -6.27 -7.62 -21.51
CA ARG A 499 -7.32 -6.77 -20.94
C ARG A 499 -8.31 -6.40 -22.01
N SER A 500 -9.60 -6.70 -21.79
CA SER A 500 -10.73 -6.23 -22.58
C SER A 500 -11.50 -5.17 -21.81
N LEU A 501 -11.63 -3.99 -22.38
CA LEU A 501 -12.37 -2.86 -21.82
C LEU A 501 -13.50 -2.47 -22.78
N ASN A 502 -14.74 -2.36 -22.26
CA ASN A 502 -15.94 -2.02 -23.00
C ASN A 502 -16.66 -0.87 -22.31
N SER A 503 -16.57 0.33 -22.88
CA SER A 503 -17.28 1.52 -22.37
C SER A 503 -18.71 1.58 -22.95
N LYS A 504 -19.60 2.25 -22.20
CA LYS A 504 -21.01 2.39 -22.59
C LYS A 504 -21.28 3.82 -23.00
N ALA A 505 -22.20 3.98 -23.97
CA ALA A 505 -22.71 5.28 -24.36
C ALA A 505 -23.45 5.94 -23.20
N LEU A 506 -23.39 7.27 -23.15
CA LEU A 506 -24.26 8.11 -22.34
C LEU A 506 -24.67 9.32 -23.15
N PHE A 507 -25.97 9.55 -23.23
CA PHE A 507 -26.56 10.73 -23.86
C PHE A 507 -27.28 11.54 -22.80
N LEU A 508 -27.19 12.87 -22.89
CA LEU A 508 -27.78 13.80 -21.94
C LEU A 508 -28.76 14.74 -22.64
N ASP A 509 -29.85 15.06 -21.97
CA ASP A 509 -30.76 16.13 -22.42
C ASP A 509 -30.17 17.53 -22.13
N ALA A 510 -30.89 18.58 -22.50
CA ALA A 510 -30.49 19.96 -22.29
C ALA A 510 -30.32 20.33 -20.79
N ASN A 511 -30.84 19.53 -19.88
CA ASN A 511 -30.73 19.73 -18.43
C ASN A 511 -29.59 18.84 -17.81
N GLY A 512 -28.77 18.19 -18.65
CA GLY A 512 -27.70 17.32 -18.19
C GLY A 512 -28.15 15.95 -17.65
N LYS A 513 -29.42 15.55 -17.87
CA LYS A 513 -29.96 14.29 -17.40
C LYS A 513 -29.87 13.20 -18.48
N PRO A 514 -29.62 11.94 -18.08
CA PRO A 514 -29.62 10.83 -19.04
C PRO A 514 -30.92 10.72 -19.84
N ALA A 515 -30.83 10.79 -21.18
CA ALA A 515 -31.96 10.73 -22.10
C ALA A 515 -31.59 10.02 -23.40
N SER A 516 -32.44 9.14 -23.88
CA SER A 516 -32.30 8.53 -25.22
C SER A 516 -32.60 9.60 -26.29
N GLY A 517 -31.62 9.95 -27.11
CA GLY A 517 -31.73 10.97 -28.17
C GLY A 517 -31.24 12.36 -27.76
N GLY A 518 -30.61 12.50 -26.59
CA GLY A 518 -29.87 13.69 -26.21
C GLY A 518 -28.48 13.77 -26.87
N ASP A 519 -27.68 14.76 -26.48
CA ASP A 519 -26.32 14.90 -26.95
C ASP A 519 -25.39 13.84 -26.34
N ALA A 520 -24.43 13.35 -27.12
CA ALA A 520 -23.48 12.33 -26.64
C ALA A 520 -22.52 12.94 -25.61
N LYS A 521 -22.64 12.52 -24.35
CA LYS A 521 -21.62 12.79 -23.30
C LYS A 521 -20.45 11.84 -23.44
N PHE A 522 -20.73 10.55 -23.69
CA PHE A 522 -19.75 9.52 -23.96
C PHE A 522 -20.17 8.64 -25.12
N ASP A 523 -19.27 8.47 -26.09
CA ASP A 523 -19.42 7.47 -27.13
C ASP A 523 -18.95 6.09 -26.63
N PRO A 524 -19.62 5.00 -27.06
CA PRO A 524 -19.19 3.67 -26.65
C PRO A 524 -17.95 3.27 -27.41
N PHE A 525 -17.04 2.58 -26.77
CA PHE A 525 -15.90 1.97 -27.44
C PHE A 525 -15.52 0.64 -26.81
N LYS A 526 -14.81 -0.18 -27.57
CA LYS A 526 -14.21 -1.42 -27.10
C LYS A 526 -12.73 -1.42 -27.42
N ARG A 527 -11.90 -1.77 -26.43
CA ARG A 527 -10.44 -1.88 -26.54
C ARG A 527 -9.96 -3.20 -25.97
N ASN A 528 -9.00 -3.81 -26.67
CA ASN A 528 -8.27 -4.98 -26.20
C ASN A 528 -6.78 -4.66 -26.15
N PHE A 529 -6.15 -4.98 -25.04
CA PHE A 529 -4.73 -4.78 -24.82
C PHE A 529 -4.08 -6.10 -24.43
N SER A 530 -3.10 -6.53 -25.21
CA SER A 530 -2.33 -7.74 -24.92
C SER A 530 -0.85 -7.42 -24.88
N ASN A 531 -0.13 -8.03 -23.95
CA ASN A 531 1.31 -7.84 -23.86
C ASN A 531 1.99 -8.99 -23.11
N VAL A 532 3.31 -9.08 -23.25
CA VAL A 532 4.17 -9.99 -22.52
C VAL A 532 5.06 -9.19 -21.57
N SER A 533 5.07 -9.58 -20.32
CA SER A 533 5.98 -9.09 -19.28
C SER A 533 6.99 -10.18 -18.90
N GLY A 534 8.15 -9.79 -18.42
CA GLY A 534 9.17 -10.74 -18.01
C GLY A 534 10.20 -10.13 -17.10
N SER A 535 10.86 -10.96 -16.31
CA SER A 535 12.02 -10.55 -15.51
C SER A 535 13.05 -11.66 -15.43
N ALA A 536 14.31 -11.28 -15.29
CA ALA A 536 15.41 -12.16 -14.99
C ALA A 536 16.37 -11.43 -14.06
N GLY A 537 16.79 -12.10 -13.00
CA GLY A 537 17.67 -11.49 -12.03
C GLY A 537 18.55 -12.50 -11.31
N LEU A 538 19.61 -12.00 -10.70
CA LEU A 538 20.54 -12.76 -9.90
C LEU A 538 20.81 -12.05 -8.56
N SER A 539 21.01 -12.86 -7.53
CA SER A 539 21.53 -12.43 -6.25
C SER A 539 22.74 -13.29 -5.91
N TYR A 540 23.90 -12.65 -5.64
CA TYR A 540 25.15 -13.30 -5.37
C TYR A 540 25.67 -12.94 -3.98
N GLU A 541 25.72 -13.92 -3.08
CA GLU A 541 26.30 -13.80 -1.74
C GLU A 541 27.83 -13.87 -1.85
N ALA A 542 28.48 -12.74 -2.22
CA ALA A 542 29.92 -12.68 -2.43
C ALA A 542 30.68 -13.05 -1.15
N SER A 543 30.13 -12.67 0.01
CA SER A 543 30.58 -13.10 1.33
C SER A 543 29.40 -13.09 2.30
N ASP A 544 29.61 -13.51 3.55
CA ASP A 544 28.59 -13.41 4.62
C ASP A 544 28.13 -11.98 4.89
N ARG A 545 28.91 -10.99 4.42
CA ARG A 545 28.68 -9.55 4.63
C ARG A 545 28.20 -8.82 3.39
N VAL A 546 28.41 -9.36 2.20
CA VAL A 546 28.16 -8.68 0.93
C VAL A 546 27.26 -9.52 0.04
N VAL A 547 26.15 -8.92 -0.38
CA VAL A 547 25.25 -9.47 -1.41
C VAL A 547 25.18 -8.49 -2.57
N LEU A 548 25.41 -8.97 -3.78
CA LEU A 548 25.26 -8.22 -5.02
C LEU A 548 24.01 -8.66 -5.75
N LYS A 549 23.25 -7.71 -6.27
CA LYS A 549 21.98 -7.97 -6.94
C LYS A 549 21.94 -7.29 -8.30
N LEU A 550 21.38 -7.99 -9.28
CA LEU A 550 21.10 -7.45 -10.61
C LEU A 550 19.76 -7.98 -11.09
N ASN A 551 18.93 -7.09 -11.62
CA ASN A 551 17.64 -7.48 -12.17
C ASN A 551 17.36 -6.71 -13.46
N VAL A 552 16.81 -7.40 -14.46
CA VAL A 552 16.27 -6.80 -15.68
C VAL A 552 14.82 -7.22 -15.80
N ALA A 553 13.95 -6.25 -16.03
CA ALA A 553 12.52 -6.51 -16.09
C ALA A 553 11.85 -5.68 -17.19
N ARG A 554 10.85 -6.28 -17.80
CA ARG A 554 9.92 -5.63 -18.73
C ARG A 554 8.50 -5.80 -18.22
N GLY A 555 7.79 -4.67 -18.07
CA GLY A 555 6.40 -4.64 -17.68
C GLY A 555 5.55 -3.81 -18.61
N PHE A 556 4.24 -3.93 -18.50
CA PHE A 556 3.33 -3.10 -19.27
C PHE A 556 2.13 -2.67 -18.44
N ARG A 557 1.49 -1.58 -18.86
CA ARG A 557 0.24 -1.07 -18.31
C ARG A 557 -0.70 -0.66 -19.44
N ALA A 558 -1.93 -1.12 -19.40
CA ALA A 558 -2.98 -0.61 -20.27
C ALA A 558 -3.47 0.76 -19.80
N PRO A 559 -3.85 1.68 -20.71
CA PRO A 559 -4.56 2.89 -20.32
C PRO A 559 -5.87 2.54 -19.60
N ASN A 560 -6.21 3.31 -18.54
CA ASN A 560 -7.46 3.12 -17.82
C ASN A 560 -8.63 3.87 -18.48
N ILE A 561 -9.82 3.70 -17.93
CA ILE A 561 -11.04 4.32 -18.46
C ILE A 561 -11.01 5.85 -18.40
N ALA A 562 -10.44 6.45 -17.34
CA ALA A 562 -10.34 7.90 -17.23
C ALA A 562 -9.34 8.47 -18.24
N GLU A 563 -8.18 7.83 -18.39
CA GLU A 563 -7.19 8.21 -19.40
C GLU A 563 -7.73 8.15 -20.83
N LEU A 564 -8.60 7.18 -21.13
CA LEU A 564 -9.18 7.00 -22.46
C LEU A 564 -10.38 7.91 -22.72
N SER A 565 -11.16 8.24 -21.69
CA SER A 565 -12.49 8.81 -21.96
C SER A 565 -13.04 9.74 -20.89
N ALA A 566 -12.21 10.27 -19.97
CA ALA A 566 -12.67 11.32 -19.09
C ALA A 566 -13.25 12.50 -19.91
N ASN A 567 -14.36 13.05 -19.46
CA ASN A 567 -14.99 14.23 -20.05
C ASN A 567 -15.86 14.91 -18.97
N GLY A 568 -15.25 15.64 -18.07
CA GLY A 568 -16.01 16.27 -16.99
C GLY A 568 -15.14 16.93 -15.94
N VAL A 569 -15.80 17.59 -15.00
CA VAL A 569 -15.19 18.17 -13.81
C VAL A 569 -14.98 17.09 -12.76
N HIS A 570 -13.87 17.20 -12.08
CA HIS A 570 -13.52 16.39 -10.92
C HIS A 570 -13.53 17.30 -9.70
N GLU A 571 -14.52 17.17 -8.84
CA GLU A 571 -14.84 18.09 -7.74
C GLU A 571 -13.61 18.40 -6.85
N GLY A 572 -12.92 17.40 -6.39
CA GLY A 572 -11.80 17.61 -5.47
C GLY A 572 -10.53 18.20 -6.09
N THR A 573 -10.39 18.21 -7.43
CA THR A 573 -9.21 18.78 -8.13
C THR A 573 -9.47 20.11 -8.80
N ILE A 574 -10.74 20.51 -8.91
CA ILE A 574 -11.15 21.73 -9.60
C ILE A 574 -10.55 21.78 -11.02
N LYS A 575 -10.62 20.66 -11.72
CA LYS A 575 -10.11 20.50 -13.08
C LYS A 575 -11.21 19.94 -13.98
N TYR A 576 -11.19 20.35 -15.24
CA TYR A 576 -11.90 19.65 -16.29
C TYR A 576 -10.93 18.68 -16.96
N GLU A 577 -11.27 17.39 -17.03
CA GLU A 577 -10.41 16.36 -17.59
C GLU A 577 -10.94 15.80 -18.90
N TYR A 578 -10.05 15.72 -19.90
CA TYR A 578 -10.29 15.06 -21.18
C TYR A 578 -9.46 13.80 -21.31
N GLY A 579 -10.10 12.68 -21.60
CA GLY A 579 -9.47 11.45 -22.04
C GLY A 579 -8.92 11.54 -23.45
N ASN A 580 -8.23 10.49 -23.85
CA ASN A 580 -7.71 10.32 -25.21
C ASN A 580 -7.80 8.86 -25.62
N GLN A 581 -8.70 8.55 -26.55
CA GLN A 581 -8.92 7.18 -27.02
C GLN A 581 -7.77 6.61 -27.86
N ASP A 582 -6.83 7.44 -28.33
CA ASP A 582 -5.69 7.02 -29.13
C ASP A 582 -4.50 6.50 -28.30
N LEU A 583 -4.62 6.54 -26.99
CA LEU A 583 -3.58 6.09 -26.08
C LEU A 583 -3.23 4.61 -26.29
N LYS A 584 -1.93 4.34 -26.32
CA LYS A 584 -1.33 3.01 -26.41
C LYS A 584 -0.86 2.55 -25.03
N PRO A 585 -0.72 1.24 -24.81
CA PRO A 585 -0.14 0.75 -23.56
C PRO A 585 1.26 1.32 -23.29
N GLU A 586 1.52 1.62 -22.03
CA GLU A 586 2.88 1.90 -21.57
C GLU A 586 3.69 0.61 -21.48
N VAL A 587 4.93 0.66 -21.91
CA VAL A 587 5.86 -0.46 -21.82
C VAL A 587 7.15 0.02 -21.18
N SER A 588 7.46 -0.53 -20.00
CA SER A 588 8.65 -0.24 -19.23
C SER A 588 9.72 -1.30 -19.47
N SER A 589 10.97 -0.89 -19.62
CA SER A 589 12.16 -1.75 -19.63
C SER A 589 13.13 -1.19 -18.61
N GLN A 590 13.37 -1.94 -17.53
CA GLN A 590 14.13 -1.49 -16.38
C GLN A 590 15.30 -2.42 -16.06
N ILE A 591 16.41 -1.83 -15.66
CA ILE A 591 17.55 -2.51 -15.05
C ILE A 591 17.80 -1.95 -13.67
N ASP A 592 18.02 -2.83 -12.70
CA ASP A 592 18.35 -2.53 -11.31
C ASP A 592 19.68 -3.19 -10.94
N ALA A 593 20.54 -2.45 -10.26
CA ALA A 593 21.74 -3.01 -9.62
C ALA A 593 21.78 -2.59 -8.16
N GLY A 594 22.10 -3.53 -7.28
CA GLY A 594 22.07 -3.32 -5.83
C GLY A 594 23.23 -4.00 -5.11
N ILE A 595 23.56 -3.45 -3.96
CA ILE A 595 24.51 -4.01 -3.01
C ILE A 595 23.93 -3.92 -1.60
N ASP A 596 23.97 -5.05 -0.88
CA ASP A 596 23.74 -5.11 0.56
C ASP A 596 25.07 -5.46 1.24
N PHE A 597 25.51 -4.57 2.14
CA PHE A 597 26.69 -4.77 2.97
C PHE A 597 26.31 -4.73 4.44
N ASN A 598 26.60 -5.81 5.18
CA ASN A 598 26.19 -5.94 6.56
C ASN A 598 27.33 -6.44 7.43
N THR A 599 27.59 -5.71 8.49
CA THR A 599 28.51 -6.10 9.58
C THR A 599 27.78 -6.07 10.92
N GLN A 600 28.52 -6.25 12.02
CA GLN A 600 27.94 -6.05 13.35
C GLN A 600 27.64 -4.58 13.67
N HIS A 601 28.26 -3.63 12.96
CA HIS A 601 28.22 -2.20 13.29
C HIS A 601 27.76 -1.29 12.16
N VAL A 602 27.67 -1.82 10.95
CA VAL A 602 27.26 -1.07 9.75
C VAL A 602 26.36 -1.93 8.89
N SER A 603 25.21 -1.39 8.54
CA SER A 603 24.32 -1.97 7.52
C SER A 603 24.13 -0.94 6.41
N LEU A 604 24.43 -1.34 5.18
CA LEU A 604 24.28 -0.51 3.99
C LEU A 604 23.50 -1.27 2.92
N THR A 605 22.48 -0.65 2.40
CA THR A 605 21.78 -1.07 1.17
C THR A 605 21.83 0.08 0.18
N ALA A 606 22.36 -0.15 -1.01
CA ALA A 606 22.36 0.82 -2.09
C ALA A 606 21.82 0.19 -3.37
N ASN A 607 20.95 0.92 -4.07
CA ASN A 607 20.36 0.51 -5.34
C ASN A 607 20.43 1.65 -6.34
N VAL A 608 20.71 1.31 -7.59
CA VAL A 608 20.59 2.22 -8.73
C VAL A 608 19.71 1.59 -9.79
N PHE A 609 18.99 2.42 -10.52
CA PHE A 609 18.09 1.94 -11.57
C PHE A 609 18.08 2.86 -12.79
N TYR A 610 17.78 2.26 -13.94
CA TYR A 610 17.43 2.94 -15.17
C TYR A 610 16.18 2.29 -15.76
N ASN A 611 15.18 3.09 -16.13
CA ASN A 611 13.90 2.64 -16.68
C ASN A 611 13.54 3.46 -17.91
N HIS A 612 13.42 2.79 -19.05
CA HIS A 612 12.89 3.36 -20.28
C HIS A 612 11.42 2.97 -20.43
N ILE A 613 10.55 3.97 -20.60
CA ILE A 613 9.10 3.75 -20.76
C ILE A 613 8.65 4.30 -22.11
N ASN A 614 8.20 3.41 -22.98
CA ASN A 614 7.50 3.79 -24.18
C ASN A 614 6.06 4.18 -23.87
N ASN A 615 5.57 5.22 -24.53
CA ASN A 615 4.19 5.69 -24.43
C ASN A 615 3.80 6.11 -22.98
N PHE A 616 4.69 6.71 -22.22
CA PHE A 616 4.40 7.22 -20.88
C PHE A 616 3.21 8.17 -20.91
N ILE A 617 2.13 7.85 -20.19
CA ILE A 617 0.86 8.59 -20.15
C ILE A 617 0.91 9.63 -19.03
N PHE A 618 0.56 10.85 -19.34
CA PHE A 618 0.42 11.92 -18.35
C PHE A 618 -0.65 12.93 -18.78
N SER A 619 -1.16 13.67 -17.83
CA SER A 619 -2.11 14.75 -18.07
C SER A 619 -1.38 16.08 -18.16
N ARG A 620 -1.65 16.88 -19.17
CA ARG A 620 -1.13 18.25 -19.28
C ARG A 620 -2.25 19.28 -19.38
N LYS A 621 -2.00 20.47 -18.91
CA LYS A 621 -2.91 21.61 -19.02
C LYS A 621 -3.09 22.04 -20.47
N LEU A 622 -4.30 22.44 -20.83
CA LEU A 622 -4.65 22.98 -22.14
C LEU A 622 -4.75 24.50 -22.09
N PHE A 623 -4.53 25.14 -23.25
CA PHE A 623 -4.89 26.52 -23.47
C PHE A 623 -6.12 26.58 -24.40
N ASN A 624 -6.95 27.61 -24.24
CA ASN A 624 -7.90 27.99 -25.28
C ASN A 624 -7.23 28.81 -26.38
N ASP A 625 -7.94 29.10 -27.46
CA ASP A 625 -7.44 29.88 -28.61
C ASP A 625 -7.00 31.32 -28.28
N ALA A 626 -7.48 31.86 -27.14
CA ALA A 626 -7.11 33.18 -26.62
C ALA A 626 -5.87 33.13 -25.70
N GLY A 627 -5.24 31.95 -25.52
CA GLY A 627 -4.08 31.77 -24.64
C GLY A 627 -4.41 31.73 -23.14
N ALA A 628 -5.68 31.63 -22.77
CA ALA A 628 -6.11 31.47 -21.37
C ALA A 628 -5.97 30.00 -20.92
N ASP A 629 -5.77 29.82 -19.62
CA ASP A 629 -5.60 28.48 -19.01
C ASP A 629 -6.90 27.68 -18.82
N SER A 630 -7.94 28.00 -19.57
CA SER A 630 -9.25 27.37 -19.52
C SER A 630 -9.79 27.09 -20.91
N ILE A 631 -10.73 26.16 -21.00
CA ILE A 631 -11.43 25.88 -22.26
C ILE A 631 -12.66 26.78 -22.43
N PRO A 632 -13.21 26.88 -23.66
CA PRO A 632 -14.44 27.63 -23.93
C PRO A 632 -15.60 27.19 -23.07
N VAL A 633 -16.48 28.15 -22.77
CA VAL A 633 -17.66 27.97 -21.90
C VAL A 633 -18.58 26.82 -22.35
N ASN A 634 -18.67 26.54 -23.64
CA ASN A 634 -19.50 25.45 -24.17
C ASN A 634 -19.10 24.06 -23.66
N ASP A 635 -17.80 23.85 -23.35
CA ASP A 635 -17.30 22.56 -22.85
C ASP A 635 -17.05 22.59 -21.34
N ASN A 636 -16.94 23.80 -20.75
CA ASN A 636 -16.63 24.01 -19.34
C ASN A 636 -17.29 25.31 -18.85
N ALA A 637 -18.56 25.22 -18.52
CA ALA A 637 -19.35 26.40 -18.10
C ALA A 637 -18.76 27.12 -16.87
N ASP A 638 -18.01 26.41 -16.00
CA ASP A 638 -17.45 26.97 -14.77
C ASP A 638 -16.06 27.58 -14.96
N GLY A 639 -15.48 27.48 -16.18
CA GLY A 639 -14.18 28.07 -16.51
C GLY A 639 -12.98 27.40 -15.82
N PHE A 640 -13.10 26.16 -15.40
CA PHE A 640 -12.02 25.42 -14.78
C PHE A 640 -10.84 25.20 -15.72
N ALA A 641 -9.64 25.08 -15.16
CA ALA A 641 -8.46 24.70 -15.92
C ALA A 641 -8.63 23.31 -16.54
N ALA A 642 -8.49 23.22 -17.84
CA ALA A 642 -8.67 21.98 -18.61
C ALA A 642 -7.38 21.21 -18.73
N PHE A 643 -7.46 19.89 -18.63
CA PHE A 643 -6.35 18.97 -18.79
C PHE A 643 -6.69 17.84 -19.76
N LYS A 644 -5.72 17.39 -20.54
CA LYS A 644 -5.90 16.28 -21.48
C LYS A 644 -4.77 15.26 -21.33
N TYR A 645 -5.13 13.98 -21.40
CA TYR A 645 -4.18 12.89 -21.37
C TYR A 645 -3.44 12.75 -22.71
N GLN A 646 -2.13 12.56 -22.62
CA GLN A 646 -1.24 12.37 -23.76
C GLN A 646 -0.08 11.45 -23.42
N GLN A 647 0.76 11.13 -24.41
CA GLN A 647 1.87 10.19 -24.29
C GLN A 647 3.17 10.78 -24.77
N THR A 648 4.27 10.32 -24.15
CA THR A 648 5.65 10.55 -24.60
C THR A 648 6.50 9.33 -24.28
N ASN A 649 7.66 9.17 -24.92
CA ASN A 649 8.66 8.23 -24.43
C ASN A 649 9.45 8.88 -23.30
N ALA A 650 9.75 8.13 -22.28
CA ALA A 650 10.32 8.63 -21.05
C ALA A 650 11.54 7.81 -20.58
N ASN A 651 12.49 8.49 -19.94
CA ASN A 651 13.60 7.86 -19.25
C ASN A 651 13.58 8.31 -17.79
N LEU A 652 13.61 7.33 -16.87
CA LEU A 652 13.73 7.55 -15.44
C LEU A 652 15.00 6.86 -14.95
N TYR A 653 15.78 7.55 -14.14
CA TYR A 653 16.94 6.97 -13.49
C TYR A 653 17.13 7.57 -12.10
N GLY A 654 17.78 6.81 -11.24
CA GLY A 654 17.95 7.27 -9.86
C GLY A 654 18.75 6.31 -9.01
N GLY A 655 18.84 6.66 -7.73
CA GLY A 655 19.53 5.89 -6.72
C GLY A 655 18.86 6.00 -5.35
N GLU A 656 19.01 4.94 -4.59
CA GLU A 656 18.48 4.80 -3.24
C GLU A 656 19.59 4.30 -2.33
N LEU A 657 19.71 4.90 -1.15
CA LEU A 657 20.69 4.52 -0.13
C LEU A 657 19.98 4.37 1.21
N MET A 658 20.31 3.34 1.94
CA MET A 658 19.99 3.15 3.34
C MET A 658 21.25 2.75 4.09
N LEU A 659 21.62 3.51 5.11
CA LEU A 659 22.81 3.30 5.92
C LEU A 659 22.42 3.39 7.40
N ASP A 660 22.72 2.35 8.17
CA ASP A 660 22.63 2.37 9.63
C ASP A 660 24.02 2.09 10.23
N ILE A 661 24.45 2.96 11.12
CA ILE A 661 25.71 2.85 11.87
C ILE A 661 25.37 2.75 13.35
N HIS A 662 25.86 1.68 13.99
CA HIS A 662 25.72 1.44 15.43
C HIS A 662 27.09 1.02 16.01
N PRO A 663 27.85 2.01 16.53
CA PRO A 663 29.25 1.78 16.90
C PRO A 663 29.38 0.99 18.20
N HIS A 664 30.32 0.02 18.24
CA HIS A 664 30.70 -0.68 19.50
C HIS A 664 31.60 0.22 20.37
N PRO A 665 31.43 0.27 21.70
CA PRO A 665 30.55 -0.53 22.56
C PRO A 665 29.16 0.10 22.82
N ILE A 666 28.74 1.10 22.05
CA ILE A 666 27.45 1.78 22.17
C ILE A 666 26.41 1.24 21.22
N ASP A 667 26.25 -0.11 21.20
CA ASP A 667 25.34 -0.83 20.29
C ASP A 667 23.86 -0.39 20.41
N TRP A 668 23.49 0.33 21.45
CA TRP A 668 22.18 0.93 21.65
C TRP A 668 21.96 2.21 20.84
N LEU A 669 23.02 2.82 20.28
CA LEU A 669 22.95 4.03 19.50
C LEU A 669 22.97 3.71 18.02
N HIS A 670 21.97 4.16 17.27
CA HIS A 670 21.82 4.01 15.82
C HIS A 670 21.89 5.37 15.15
N PHE A 671 22.63 5.47 14.08
CA PHE A 671 22.63 6.60 13.18
C PHE A 671 22.13 6.12 11.82
N GLU A 672 20.82 6.23 11.63
CA GLU A 672 20.10 5.75 10.45
C GLU A 672 20.00 6.88 9.40
N ASN A 673 20.40 6.61 8.16
CA ASN A 673 20.36 7.57 7.06
C ASN A 673 19.73 6.93 5.85
N THR A 674 18.82 7.64 5.20
CA THR A 674 18.26 7.23 3.90
C THR A 674 18.35 8.38 2.92
N PHE A 675 18.69 8.07 1.68
CA PHE A 675 18.70 9.02 0.59
C PHE A 675 17.97 8.46 -0.62
N SER A 676 17.21 9.29 -1.31
CA SER A 676 16.56 8.92 -2.57
C SER A 676 16.66 10.05 -3.58
N TYR A 677 16.97 9.66 -4.82
CA TYR A 677 17.05 10.54 -5.97
C TYR A 677 16.37 9.86 -7.16
N VAL A 678 15.55 10.59 -7.88
CA VAL A 678 14.99 10.18 -9.17
C VAL A 678 14.90 11.37 -10.11
N ARG A 679 15.23 11.14 -11.37
CA ARG A 679 15.04 12.09 -12.45
C ARG A 679 14.26 11.43 -13.59
N GLY A 680 13.25 12.14 -14.07
CA GLY A 680 12.41 11.70 -15.19
C GLY A 680 12.50 12.71 -16.34
N THR A 681 12.79 12.23 -17.55
CA THR A 681 12.89 13.06 -18.75
C THR A 681 12.09 12.48 -19.90
N ALA A 682 11.47 13.35 -20.72
CA ALA A 682 10.88 12.97 -21.99
C ALA A 682 11.99 12.80 -23.05
N ALA A 683 11.88 11.75 -23.89
CA ALA A 683 12.91 11.44 -24.88
C ALA A 683 13.11 12.54 -25.93
N ASN A 684 12.03 13.23 -26.31
CA ASN A 684 12.04 14.30 -27.32
C ASN A 684 11.50 15.62 -26.73
N GLY A 685 11.76 15.87 -25.44
CA GLY A 685 11.29 17.08 -24.77
C GLY A 685 12.06 18.33 -25.19
N THR A 686 11.35 19.45 -25.27
CA THR A 686 11.91 20.80 -25.39
C THR A 686 12.14 21.38 -23.99
N ASP A 687 12.63 22.60 -23.84
CA ASP A 687 12.95 23.20 -22.54
C ASP A 687 11.80 23.11 -21.52
N SER A 688 10.56 23.38 -21.94
CA SER A 688 9.37 23.31 -21.06
C SER A 688 8.78 21.92 -20.89
N THR A 689 9.11 20.96 -21.76
CA THR A 689 8.58 19.59 -21.78
C THR A 689 9.65 18.53 -21.52
N LYS A 690 10.86 18.93 -21.19
CA LYS A 690 12.03 18.07 -20.99
C LYS A 690 11.84 17.12 -19.82
N TYR A 691 11.25 17.58 -18.75
CA TYR A 691 11.04 16.79 -17.54
C TYR A 691 9.65 16.18 -17.49
N LEU A 692 9.50 15.04 -16.84
CA LEU A 692 8.21 14.43 -16.62
C LEU A 692 7.50 15.13 -15.44
N PRO A 693 6.16 15.25 -15.47
CA PRO A 693 5.44 15.79 -14.33
C PRO A 693 5.39 14.82 -13.16
N ASN A 694 5.21 15.35 -11.95
CA ASN A 694 5.09 14.62 -10.70
C ASN A 694 6.34 13.80 -10.31
N ILE A 695 7.52 14.25 -10.69
CA ILE A 695 8.79 13.67 -10.22
C ILE A 695 9.12 14.26 -8.85
N PRO A 696 9.22 13.45 -7.78
CA PRO A 696 9.48 13.96 -6.44
C PRO A 696 10.86 14.61 -6.33
N ALA A 697 10.98 15.55 -5.40
CA ALA A 697 12.28 16.11 -5.02
C ALA A 697 13.18 15.03 -4.40
N SER A 698 14.48 15.21 -4.49
CA SER A 698 15.45 14.40 -3.74
C SER A 698 15.20 14.56 -2.25
N ARG A 699 15.41 13.50 -1.48
CA ARG A 699 15.14 13.49 -0.05
C ARG A 699 16.22 12.78 0.74
N TRP A 700 16.61 13.37 1.87
CA TRP A 700 17.53 12.78 2.83
C TRP A 700 16.88 12.76 4.21
N LEU A 701 16.69 11.56 4.77
CA LEU A 701 16.31 11.35 6.16
C LEU A 701 17.54 10.95 6.95
N SER A 702 17.76 11.58 8.10
CA SER A 702 18.84 11.25 9.02
C SER A 702 18.27 11.18 10.44
N GLU A 703 18.39 10.02 11.09
CA GLU A 703 17.85 9.78 12.42
C GLU A 703 18.97 9.32 13.38
N LEU A 704 19.09 10.01 14.50
CA LEU A 704 19.87 9.55 15.63
C LEU A 704 18.94 8.95 16.66
N LYS A 705 19.07 7.64 16.93
CA LYS A 705 18.14 6.89 17.76
C LYS A 705 18.83 6.01 18.78
N GLY A 706 18.48 6.20 20.04
CA GLY A 706 18.84 5.29 21.12
C GLY A 706 17.78 4.22 21.30
N LYS A 707 18.16 2.94 21.30
CA LYS A 707 17.30 1.78 21.52
C LYS A 707 17.78 0.99 22.73
N PHE A 708 16.91 0.82 23.72
CA PHE A 708 17.25 0.19 25.00
C PHE A 708 16.31 -0.99 25.29
N LYS A 709 16.84 -2.21 25.29
CA LYS A 709 16.04 -3.42 25.57
C LYS A 709 15.44 -3.39 26.97
N LYS A 710 16.20 -2.91 27.94
CA LYS A 710 15.79 -2.78 29.34
C LYS A 710 16.54 -1.63 30.00
N ILE A 711 15.84 -0.84 30.80
CA ILE A 711 16.44 0.26 31.54
C ILE A 711 16.66 -0.19 32.98
N GLY A 712 17.86 -0.70 33.30
CA GLY A 712 18.24 -1.14 34.63
C GLY A 712 17.28 -2.18 35.23
N LYS A 713 16.82 -1.94 36.46
CA LYS A 713 15.80 -2.77 37.15
C LYS A 713 14.37 -2.25 36.97
N SER A 714 14.16 -1.23 36.12
CA SER A 714 12.84 -0.63 35.89
C SER A 714 11.89 -1.61 35.13
N PRO A 715 10.57 -1.37 35.18
CA PRO A 715 9.61 -2.13 34.39
C PRO A 715 9.57 -1.72 32.92
N LEU A 716 10.54 -0.94 32.43
CA LEU A 716 10.60 -0.42 31.06
C LEU A 716 11.44 -1.34 30.18
N LYS A 717 10.86 -1.76 29.06
CA LYS A 717 11.53 -2.52 28.01
C LYS A 717 11.35 -1.88 26.64
N ASN A 718 12.20 -2.25 25.70
CA ASN A 718 12.14 -1.80 24.30
C ASN A 718 12.02 -0.28 24.20
N ALA A 719 12.65 0.44 25.15
CA ALA A 719 12.60 1.89 25.16
C ALA A 719 13.43 2.46 24.02
N TYR A 720 12.93 3.52 23.41
CA TYR A 720 13.68 4.27 22.41
C TYR A 720 13.49 5.76 22.59
N VAL A 721 14.46 6.51 22.10
CA VAL A 721 14.40 7.96 21.93
C VAL A 721 15.13 8.29 20.62
N GLY A 722 14.55 9.12 19.79
CA GLY A 722 15.12 9.49 18.51
C GLY A 722 14.85 10.93 18.11
N VAL A 723 15.75 11.49 17.33
CA VAL A 723 15.61 12.77 16.64
C VAL A 723 15.91 12.53 15.17
N GLN A 724 15.03 12.99 14.31
CA GLN A 724 15.10 12.79 12.86
C GLN A 724 15.08 14.13 12.14
N MET A 725 16.00 14.30 11.20
CA MET A 725 16.02 15.37 10.22
C MET A 725 15.45 14.82 8.91
N ASP A 726 14.49 15.51 8.33
CA ASP A 726 13.88 15.21 7.02
C ASP A 726 14.15 16.37 6.08
N LEU A 727 15.19 16.25 5.28
CA LEU A 727 15.61 17.24 4.28
C LEU A 727 15.03 16.89 2.91
N ASN A 728 14.17 17.74 2.41
CA ASN A 728 13.66 17.70 1.04
C ASN A 728 14.33 18.82 0.25
N PHE A 729 14.96 18.46 -0.85
CA PHE A 729 15.62 19.43 -1.71
C PHE A 729 14.60 20.20 -2.56
N ALA A 730 15.00 21.32 -3.12
CA ALA A 730 14.16 22.02 -4.10
C ALA A 730 13.91 21.15 -5.34
N GLN A 731 12.69 21.20 -5.89
CA GLN A 731 12.39 20.58 -7.17
C GLN A 731 12.22 21.64 -8.24
N ASN A 732 13.26 21.76 -9.07
CA ASN A 732 13.32 22.71 -10.17
C ASN A 732 13.14 22.04 -11.55
N ASP A 733 13.28 20.72 -11.62
CA ASP A 733 13.17 19.91 -12.83
C ASP A 733 11.70 19.53 -13.06
N VAL A 734 10.86 20.44 -13.54
CA VAL A 734 9.41 20.32 -13.65
C VAL A 734 8.93 20.39 -15.10
N PHE A 735 7.79 19.78 -15.39
CA PHE A 735 7.07 19.94 -16.65
C PHE A 735 6.35 21.30 -16.66
N SER A 736 7.05 22.35 -17.11
CA SER A 736 6.55 23.72 -17.02
C SER A 736 5.64 24.16 -18.17
N ALA A 737 5.52 23.34 -19.23
CA ALA A 737 4.65 23.65 -20.37
C ALA A 737 3.23 23.96 -19.91
N TYR A 738 2.70 25.08 -20.36
CA TYR A 738 1.36 25.55 -20.05
C TYR A 738 1.06 25.70 -18.54
N ARG A 739 2.10 25.92 -17.74
CA ARG A 739 2.01 25.95 -16.27
C ARG A 739 1.36 24.69 -15.69
N THR A 740 1.60 23.54 -16.33
CA THR A 740 1.10 22.25 -15.86
C THR A 740 1.67 21.91 -14.47
N GLU A 741 2.95 22.22 -14.25
CA GLU A 741 3.62 22.01 -12.97
C GLU A 741 4.47 23.22 -12.59
N THR A 742 4.59 23.46 -11.28
CA THR A 742 5.39 24.55 -10.70
C THR A 742 6.54 23.98 -9.87
N VAL A 743 7.65 24.74 -9.84
CA VAL A 743 8.80 24.47 -8.95
C VAL A 743 8.37 24.52 -7.48
N THR A 744 9.14 23.89 -6.61
CA THR A 744 8.93 23.96 -5.16
C THR A 744 10.26 24.15 -4.46
N ASP A 745 10.25 24.97 -3.41
CA ASP A 745 11.40 25.20 -2.56
C ASP A 745 11.76 23.97 -1.74
N GLY A 746 13.04 23.85 -1.39
CA GLY A 746 13.50 22.85 -0.42
C GLY A 746 13.12 23.24 1.01
N TYR A 747 13.00 22.22 1.86
CA TYR A 747 12.68 22.42 3.27
C TYR A 747 13.32 21.36 4.15
N THR A 748 13.47 21.66 5.44
CA THR A 748 13.97 20.72 6.44
C THR A 748 13.01 20.65 7.62
N LEU A 749 12.54 19.44 7.94
CA LEU A 749 11.70 19.19 9.11
C LEU A 749 12.54 18.49 10.18
N LEU A 750 12.36 18.87 11.43
CA LEU A 750 12.86 18.15 12.59
C LEU A 750 11.73 17.40 13.26
N ASN A 751 11.92 16.10 13.45
CA ASN A 751 10.99 15.21 14.14
C ASN A 751 11.68 14.61 15.35
N ALA A 752 10.92 14.24 16.37
CA ALA A 752 11.45 13.49 17.49
C ALA A 752 10.41 12.48 17.99
N GLY A 753 10.89 11.40 18.59
CA GLY A 753 10.02 10.38 19.13
C GLY A 753 10.64 9.67 20.33
N LEU A 754 9.80 9.17 21.22
CA LEU A 754 10.20 8.29 22.31
C LEU A 754 9.06 7.31 22.62
N GLY A 755 9.42 6.17 23.15
CA GLY A 755 8.43 5.17 23.55
C GLY A 755 9.04 4.04 24.35
N THR A 756 8.18 3.23 24.98
CA THR A 756 8.59 2.10 25.80
C THR A 756 7.43 1.14 26.07
N ASP A 757 7.76 -0.11 26.33
CA ASP A 757 6.84 -1.11 26.86
C ASP A 757 6.94 -1.15 28.39
N PHE A 758 5.79 -1.08 29.04
CA PHE A 758 5.67 -1.29 30.48
C PHE A 758 5.39 -2.77 30.76
N VAL A 759 6.28 -3.44 31.49
CA VAL A 759 6.16 -4.87 31.77
C VAL A 759 5.91 -5.16 33.26
N ASN A 760 5.22 -6.26 33.52
CA ASN A 760 5.06 -6.76 34.88
C ASN A 760 6.30 -7.55 35.35
N ARG A 761 6.29 -8.05 36.62
CA ARG A 761 7.38 -8.84 37.18
C ARG A 761 7.69 -10.14 36.43
N LYS A 762 6.77 -10.65 35.63
CA LYS A 762 6.92 -11.83 34.76
C LYS A 762 7.39 -11.45 33.35
N ASN A 763 7.83 -10.20 33.12
CA ASN A 763 8.24 -9.66 31.84
C ASN A 763 7.14 -9.63 30.74
N LYS A 764 5.86 -9.75 31.11
CA LYS A 764 4.74 -9.61 30.18
C LYS A 764 4.41 -8.12 30.02
N THR A 765 4.31 -7.64 28.79
CA THR A 765 3.90 -6.27 28.47
C THR A 765 2.47 -6.03 28.98
N LEU A 766 2.31 -4.96 29.74
CA LEU A 766 1.02 -4.47 30.24
C LEU A 766 0.43 -3.46 29.26
N PHE A 767 1.25 -2.53 28.81
CA PHE A 767 0.93 -1.56 27.77
C PHE A 767 2.22 -0.98 27.18
N SER A 768 2.10 -0.44 25.96
CA SER A 768 3.15 0.32 25.27
C SER A 768 2.70 1.77 25.12
N LEU A 769 3.62 2.71 25.32
CA LEU A 769 3.35 4.14 25.20
C LEU A 769 4.38 4.78 24.27
N HIS A 770 3.89 5.50 23.26
CA HIS A 770 4.72 6.19 22.27
C HIS A 770 4.32 7.65 22.19
N PHE A 771 5.32 8.53 22.11
CA PHE A 771 5.17 9.95 21.87
C PHE A 771 5.97 10.32 20.63
N ALA A 772 5.41 11.17 19.79
CA ALA A 772 6.11 11.73 18.64
C ALA A 772 5.79 13.21 18.49
N VAL A 773 6.73 13.94 17.92
CA VAL A 773 6.52 15.29 17.42
C VAL A 773 7.03 15.36 15.99
N ASN A 774 6.14 15.71 15.07
CA ASN A 774 6.47 15.96 13.69
C ASN A 774 6.55 17.47 13.43
N ASN A 775 7.52 17.91 12.61
CA ASN A 775 7.77 19.31 12.31
C ASN A 775 7.93 20.17 13.58
N LEU A 776 8.83 19.77 14.48
CA LEU A 776 9.06 20.39 15.78
C LEU A 776 9.27 21.92 15.69
N THR A 777 9.96 22.39 14.66
CA THR A 777 10.28 23.78 14.41
C THR A 777 9.18 24.57 13.71
N ASP A 778 8.06 23.92 13.41
CA ASP A 778 6.89 24.49 12.74
C ASP A 778 7.22 25.21 11.43
N VAL A 779 7.99 24.52 10.59
CA VAL A 779 8.36 25.00 9.26
C VAL A 779 7.13 24.98 8.36
N ALA A 780 6.87 26.12 7.67
CA ALA A 780 5.89 26.15 6.60
C ALA A 780 6.51 25.55 5.32
N TYR A 781 5.87 24.55 4.73
CA TYR A 781 6.40 23.88 3.56
C TYR A 781 5.28 23.42 2.62
N GLN A 782 5.63 23.25 1.36
CA GLN A 782 4.81 22.59 0.35
C GLN A 782 5.60 21.41 -0.21
N ASN A 783 5.11 20.19 0.02
CA ASN A 783 5.70 19.02 -0.62
C ASN A 783 5.44 19.09 -2.13
N HIS A 784 6.42 18.71 -2.95
CA HIS A 784 6.31 18.80 -4.40
C HIS A 784 5.10 18.06 -4.97
N LEU A 785 4.76 16.90 -4.41
CA LEU A 785 3.61 16.09 -4.79
C LEU A 785 2.32 16.44 -4.02
N SER A 786 2.30 17.52 -3.23
CA SER A 786 1.05 18.04 -2.64
C SER A 786 0.22 18.71 -3.73
N ARG A 787 -1.00 18.24 -3.92
CA ARG A 787 -1.94 18.87 -4.87
C ARG A 787 -2.45 20.22 -4.37
N LEU A 788 -2.44 20.43 -3.07
CA LEU A 788 -2.88 21.69 -2.45
C LEU A 788 -1.97 22.89 -2.76
N LYS A 789 -0.75 22.67 -3.29
CA LYS A 789 0.12 23.77 -3.79
C LYS A 789 -0.48 24.52 -4.96
N TYR A 790 -1.47 23.95 -5.65
CA TYR A 790 -2.16 24.56 -6.78
C TYR A 790 -3.50 25.23 -6.39
N ALA A 791 -3.85 25.23 -5.10
CA ALA A 791 -5.00 25.96 -4.60
C ALA A 791 -4.85 27.47 -4.85
N PRO A 792 -5.94 28.25 -4.85
CA PRO A 792 -5.91 29.68 -5.16
C PRO A 792 -4.90 30.48 -4.34
N GLU A 793 -4.37 31.55 -4.95
CA GLU A 793 -3.49 32.51 -4.29
C GLU A 793 -4.24 33.28 -3.18
N ASN A 794 -3.57 33.47 -2.06
CA ASN A 794 -3.99 34.42 -1.04
C ASN A 794 -3.61 35.83 -1.49
N LEU A 795 -4.57 36.59 -2.01
CA LEU A 795 -4.35 37.90 -2.62
C LEU A 795 -3.82 38.95 -1.63
N VAL A 796 -3.97 38.74 -0.32
CA VAL A 796 -3.45 39.65 0.72
C VAL A 796 -1.95 39.43 0.95
N THR A 797 -1.51 38.18 0.88
CA THR A 797 -0.12 37.80 1.21
C THR A 797 0.72 37.45 -0.02
N GLY A 798 0.12 37.28 -1.19
CA GLY A 798 0.77 36.82 -2.42
C GLY A 798 1.20 35.35 -2.41
N ARG A 799 0.77 34.55 -1.39
CA ARG A 799 1.14 33.13 -1.29
C ARG A 799 0.21 32.28 -2.13
N VAL A 800 0.79 31.46 -2.99
CA VAL A 800 0.05 30.52 -3.84
C VAL A 800 -0.12 29.20 -3.12
N GLY A 801 -1.32 28.61 -3.20
CA GLY A 801 -1.65 27.31 -2.67
C GLY A 801 -1.83 27.26 -1.15
N VAL A 802 -1.99 26.04 -0.66
CA VAL A 802 -2.15 25.71 0.76
C VAL A 802 -0.92 24.91 1.22
N TYR A 803 -0.42 25.25 2.41
CA TYR A 803 0.76 24.63 2.99
C TYR A 803 0.44 23.34 3.72
N ASN A 804 1.41 22.44 3.78
CA ASN A 804 1.28 21.16 4.46
C ASN A 804 1.17 21.32 5.99
N VAL A 805 0.86 20.23 6.68
CA VAL A 805 0.63 20.14 8.12
C VAL A 805 1.81 20.74 8.91
N GLY A 806 1.52 21.66 9.82
CA GLY A 806 2.47 22.26 10.73
C GLY A 806 2.88 21.31 11.87
N ARG A 807 3.42 21.87 12.97
CA ARG A 807 3.85 21.07 14.12
C ARG A 807 2.71 20.24 14.71
N ASN A 808 3.01 18.93 14.97
CA ASN A 808 2.06 17.98 15.50
C ASN A 808 2.68 17.16 16.63
N PHE A 809 2.10 17.20 17.83
CA PHE A 809 2.42 16.29 18.92
C PHE A 809 1.44 15.12 18.90
N SER A 810 1.95 13.92 19.10
CA SER A 810 1.16 12.69 19.03
C SER A 810 1.45 11.79 20.22
N VAL A 811 0.43 11.10 20.70
CA VAL A 811 0.57 10.05 21.72
C VAL A 811 -0.22 8.83 21.29
N LYS A 812 0.41 7.64 21.39
CA LYS A 812 -0.22 6.34 21.10
C LYS A 812 -0.05 5.43 22.32
N LEU A 813 -1.14 4.83 22.75
CA LEU A 813 -1.22 3.79 23.77
C LEU A 813 -1.65 2.49 23.11
N ALA A 814 -0.96 1.37 23.41
CA ALA A 814 -1.36 0.03 22.99
C ALA A 814 -1.39 -0.91 24.20
N ILE A 815 -2.45 -1.69 24.37
CA ILE A 815 -2.68 -2.60 25.48
C ILE A 815 -2.90 -4.01 24.93
N PRO A 816 -1.85 -4.87 24.90
CA PRO A 816 -2.00 -6.25 24.52
C PRO A 816 -2.73 -7.06 25.59
N ILE A 817 -3.68 -7.87 25.17
CA ILE A 817 -4.48 -8.72 26.06
C ILE A 817 -4.23 -10.18 25.66
N ASP A 818 -3.68 -10.98 26.57
CA ASP A 818 -3.57 -12.43 26.38
C ASP A 818 -4.69 -13.11 27.18
N PHE A 819 -5.59 -13.76 26.46
CA PHE A 819 -6.50 -14.73 27.01
C PHE A 819 -5.76 -16.08 27.04
N LYS A 820 -5.91 -16.88 28.02
CA LYS A 820 -5.11 -18.11 28.22
C LYS A 820 -5.06 -19.01 27.04
#